data_320e5707e566c53f89ee2ba29e6037a1
#
_entry.id   320e5707e566c53f89ee2ba29e6037a1
#
_cell.length_a   1.000
_cell.length_b   1.000
_cell.length_c   1.000
_cell.angle_alpha   90.00
_cell.angle_beta   90.00
_cell.angle_gamma   90.00
#
_symmetry.space_group_name_H-M   'P 1'
#
loop_
_entity.id
_entity.type
_entity.pdbx_description
1 polymer ?
#
loop_
_entity_poly.entity_id
_entity_poly.type
_entity_poly.pdbx_seq_one_letter_code
_entity_poly.pdbx_strand_id
1 'polypeptide(L)'
;MSLDRSGGVRRVCAALLAAVTAAAVTLPGIGASAEPTAEQLPAAAAAQSSSAQDTAVRYREYRAGHPDGTAQGQILLEAADGRSSTETRQLTDYAGQPGISVLLPEGSSTAWSFTVPDAGWYTVAFLYCPTDGGGDPALADLLIDGALPFAEAADLSFERRWINEDTGRFDKSGNQIRSRQTESPAFMTKAAEDAAGETGGALGFYLTAGEHTLALSLQREPLVLRRITLTAETAVPTYAEVKAAYDRQGCRDVQGDMIAIEAEDAPVKSDQSLYPVADRSSPTVSPYSAAEILYNTVGGRQWKTVGQWLEWTFSVPESGLYTIALHEKQNAKSDAVSVRELTIDGVLPFAEAESLTFAYASVWKNTVLSDETGEAYRFYLTAGEHTLRLRVGLGGYRDILRETDECLTVLNTLYREVVTVTGTDPDVDRDHQFELLLPDTLTGMRQMIGRLAQLEERLRALGYCGDQGTDAIRRIRTQLTYMTDRPTDLARRLTTYRSDISSLGTWRNGITEQPLLLDRIYIGPADMMLPQGEACFFGSAGHYLRQFFWSFFRDYASVGAAEGGGDTTVKAWMITGRDQAQVLKQLITDRFTPQEGIGVSLELVSADALLPALMADTGPDVFFGMGQSGPVDLALRGALTDLTDLPGCAEVLSRFSAESYRPFRLRDGIYALPETRSYYMLFYRKDILQDLGIPLSDLDTWDGLLRRALPVLQTNALNVGVPAAMNSYLMFLYQQGGALYNGDLTASSLGSAEAVAAMSLYSSLYTEYGLQLAFDLANRFRSGEMPVAVADLLTYNQLIVFAPEIRGMWGMLPVPGTVQADGTVSHLAPSTVTGVSLMSSAGDKDAAWRLMTWWTDADTQTAFGRDIESVVGSAARYNSANTAAFDSVGWDGDMLARLQQQREWLRAVPEAPGGYYTSRHYDFAFRAIVYQGKNVRVSLRDAAESIDKELRKKQAEFGIE
;
A
#
# COMPACT_ATOMS: atom_id res chain seq x y z
N MET A 1 17.30 58.61 6.34
CA MET A 1 15.91 58.67 6.78
C MET A 1 15.31 57.31 6.46
N SER A 2 15.37 56.43 7.41
CA SER A 2 14.87 55.07 7.37
C SER A 2 13.39 55.09 7.77
N LEU A 3 12.53 54.50 6.99
CA LEU A 3 11.13 54.24 7.35
C LEU A 3 10.91 52.73 7.42
N ASP A 4 10.79 52.33 8.65
CA ASP A 4 10.39 51.02 9.13
C ASP A 4 8.97 50.71 8.61
N ARG A 5 8.83 49.64 7.78
CA ARG A 5 7.56 49.12 7.21
C ARG A 5 7.18 47.75 7.68
N SER A 6 7.85 47.19 8.68
CA SER A 6 7.54 45.82 9.16
C SER A 6 6.55 45.74 10.36
N GLY A 7 6.17 46.88 10.94
CA GLY A 7 5.25 46.94 12.09
C GLY A 7 3.78 47.04 11.76
N GLY A 8 3.40 47.28 10.49
CA GLY A 8 2.02 47.56 10.11
C GLY A 8 1.15 46.34 9.84
N VAL A 9 1.70 45.29 9.28
CA VAL A 9 0.98 44.09 8.85
C VAL A 9 0.60 43.20 10.03
N ARG A 10 1.47 43.08 11.04
CA ARG A 10 1.16 42.28 12.25
C ARG A 10 0.07 42.88 13.14
N ARG A 11 -0.16 44.21 13.08
CA ARG A 11 -1.24 44.84 13.86
C ARG A 11 -2.60 44.76 13.17
N VAL A 12 -2.63 44.60 11.87
CA VAL A 12 -3.89 44.43 11.12
C VAL A 12 -4.43 43.01 11.24
N CYS A 13 -3.57 41.99 11.23
CA CYS A 13 -3.98 40.61 11.45
C CYS A 13 -4.48 40.35 12.88
N ALA A 14 -3.89 40.99 13.90
CA ALA A 14 -4.35 40.85 15.27
C ALA A 14 -5.70 41.57 15.53
N ALA A 15 -6.00 42.65 14.80
CA ALA A 15 -7.27 43.36 14.93
C ALA A 15 -8.42 42.64 14.20
N LEU A 16 -8.16 41.90 13.14
CA LEU A 16 -9.15 41.09 12.42
C LEU A 16 -9.50 39.81 13.18
N LEU A 17 -8.57 39.17 13.87
CA LEU A 17 -8.84 37.99 14.72
C LEU A 17 -9.68 38.38 15.95
N ALA A 18 -9.47 39.56 16.52
CA ALA A 18 -10.26 40.04 17.68
C ALA A 18 -11.69 40.49 17.31
N ALA A 19 -11.95 40.81 16.05
CA ALA A 19 -13.29 41.21 15.58
C ALA A 19 -14.20 40.02 15.25
N VAL A 20 -13.66 38.85 14.94
CA VAL A 20 -14.41 37.61 14.64
C VAL A 20 -14.82 36.89 15.92
N THR A 21 -14.09 37.02 17.03
CA THR A 21 -14.43 36.42 18.32
C THR A 21 -15.43 37.24 19.16
N ALA A 22 -15.70 38.47 18.81
CA ALA A 22 -16.64 39.33 19.56
C ALA A 22 -18.07 39.33 19.03
N ALA A 23 -18.35 38.68 17.89
CA ALA A 23 -19.70 38.65 17.27
C ALA A 23 -20.53 37.40 17.62
N ALA A 24 -20.05 36.51 18.47
CA ALA A 24 -20.71 35.24 18.80
C ALA A 24 -21.45 35.21 20.14
N VAL A 25 -21.60 36.33 20.84
CA VAL A 25 -22.35 36.38 22.10
C VAL A 25 -23.36 37.53 22.06
N THR A 26 -24.54 37.24 21.62
CA THR A 26 -25.87 37.76 22.12
C THR A 26 -26.99 37.47 21.11
N LEU A 27 -27.76 36.44 21.34
CA LEU A 27 -29.19 36.36 21.03
C LEU A 27 -29.90 35.43 22.02
N PRO A 28 -31.06 35.78 22.56
CA PRO A 28 -31.70 35.05 23.63
C PRO A 28 -32.54 33.88 23.12
N GLY A 29 -32.66 32.84 23.97
CA GLY A 29 -33.33 31.61 23.69
C GLY A 29 -34.81 31.72 23.33
N ILE A 30 -35.19 30.83 22.42
CA ILE A 30 -36.51 30.26 22.34
C ILE A 30 -36.33 28.76 22.22
N GLY A 31 -36.77 28.04 23.23
CA GLY A 31 -36.78 26.58 23.22
C GLY A 31 -37.88 26.07 22.28
N ALA A 32 -37.50 25.13 21.47
CA ALA A 32 -38.41 24.10 20.92
C ALA A 32 -37.54 22.90 20.59
N SER A 33 -37.72 21.84 21.39
CA SER A 33 -37.26 20.51 21.08
C SER A 33 -37.94 20.02 19.79
N ALA A 34 -37.18 19.92 18.71
CA ALA A 34 -37.56 19.16 17.54
C ALA A 34 -36.62 17.96 17.44
N GLU A 35 -37.18 16.77 17.59
CA GLU A 35 -36.50 15.52 17.24
C GLU A 35 -36.05 15.59 15.79
N PRO A 36 -34.81 15.29 15.45
CA PRO A 36 -34.37 15.18 14.06
C PRO A 36 -35.02 13.97 13.42
N THR A 37 -35.79 14.16 12.38
CA THR A 37 -36.34 13.09 11.54
C THR A 37 -35.21 12.41 10.76
N ALA A 38 -35.30 11.09 10.64
CA ALA A 38 -34.33 10.15 10.12
C ALA A 38 -33.87 10.37 8.65
N GLU A 39 -34.30 11.41 7.97
CA GLU A 39 -34.07 11.61 6.53
C GLU A 39 -32.84 12.48 6.17
N GLN A 40 -32.11 13.03 7.14
CA GLN A 40 -30.97 13.94 6.88
C GLN A 40 -29.57 13.40 7.29
N LEU A 41 -29.47 12.19 7.80
CA LEU A 41 -28.20 11.64 8.32
C LEU A 41 -27.27 10.94 7.30
N PRO A 42 -27.67 10.36 6.14
CA PRO A 42 -26.77 9.47 5.41
C PRO A 42 -25.72 10.14 4.50
N ALA A 43 -26.04 11.31 3.93
CA ALA A 43 -25.11 11.95 2.98
C ALA A 43 -24.07 12.88 3.66
N ALA A 44 -24.36 13.32 4.89
CA ALA A 44 -23.49 14.23 5.63
C ALA A 44 -22.38 13.48 6.41
N ALA A 45 -22.59 12.23 6.81
CA ALA A 45 -21.64 11.49 7.63
C ALA A 45 -20.42 11.00 6.82
N ALA A 46 -20.61 10.51 5.60
CA ALA A 46 -19.50 10.07 4.75
C ALA A 46 -18.66 11.23 4.19
N ALA A 47 -19.30 12.39 3.93
CA ALA A 47 -18.59 13.60 3.52
C ALA A 47 -17.94 14.34 4.71
N GLN A 48 -18.38 14.07 5.94
CA GLN A 48 -17.78 14.63 7.16
C GLN A 48 -16.60 13.84 7.68
N SER A 49 -16.48 12.53 7.39
CA SER A 49 -15.36 11.71 7.88
C SER A 49 -14.03 12.10 7.26
N SER A 50 -13.94 12.31 5.95
CA SER A 50 -12.67 12.67 5.30
C SER A 50 -12.22 14.11 5.63
N SER A 51 -13.16 15.04 5.83
CA SER A 51 -12.82 16.42 6.24
C SER A 51 -12.56 16.53 7.76
N ALA A 52 -13.12 15.63 8.56
CA ALA A 52 -12.90 15.60 10.01
C ALA A 52 -11.53 15.00 10.38
N GLN A 53 -11.04 14.05 9.59
CA GLN A 53 -9.73 13.42 9.79
C GLN A 53 -8.57 14.41 9.57
N ASP A 54 -8.71 15.31 8.57
CA ASP A 54 -7.68 16.32 8.26
C ASP A 54 -7.58 17.43 9.34
N THR A 55 -8.59 17.58 10.20
CA THR A 55 -8.63 18.59 11.28
C THR A 55 -8.56 18.00 12.69
N ALA A 56 -8.60 16.66 12.82
CA ALA A 56 -8.56 16.00 14.13
C ALA A 56 -7.16 16.12 14.76
N VAL A 57 -7.12 16.37 16.06
CA VAL A 57 -5.87 16.34 16.83
C VAL A 57 -5.27 14.93 16.84
N ARG A 58 -3.96 14.80 16.98
CA ARG A 58 -3.32 13.49 17.15
C ARG A 58 -3.63 12.89 18.53
N TYR A 59 -3.70 11.56 18.62
CA TYR A 59 -4.00 10.84 19.87
C TYR A 59 -3.16 11.30 21.06
N ARG A 60 -1.87 11.57 20.87
CA ARG A 60 -0.97 12.05 21.91
C ARG A 60 -1.38 13.42 22.45
N GLU A 61 -1.77 14.34 21.58
CA GLU A 61 -2.23 15.68 21.95
C GLU A 61 -3.58 15.58 22.67
N TYR A 62 -4.46 14.73 22.14
CA TYR A 62 -5.72 14.40 22.79
C TYR A 62 -5.49 13.87 24.20
N ARG A 63 -4.57 12.90 24.36
CA ARG A 63 -4.25 12.32 25.66
C ARG A 63 -3.61 13.34 26.63
N ALA A 64 -2.71 14.17 26.15
CA ALA A 64 -2.10 15.25 26.94
C ALA A 64 -3.08 16.37 27.34
N GLY A 65 -4.16 16.54 26.59
CA GLY A 65 -5.22 17.54 26.86
C GLY A 65 -6.25 17.11 27.90
N HIS A 66 -6.25 15.83 28.33
CA HIS A 66 -7.24 15.31 29.29
C HIS A 66 -6.56 14.82 30.58
N PRO A 67 -7.21 14.97 31.75
CA PRO A 67 -6.64 14.54 33.02
C PRO A 67 -6.63 13.02 33.18
N ASP A 68 -5.77 12.52 34.05
CA ASP A 68 -5.86 11.13 34.52
C ASP A 68 -7.23 10.92 35.20
N GLY A 69 -7.98 9.93 34.69
CA GLY A 69 -9.32 9.66 35.18
C GLY A 69 -9.33 8.61 36.29
N THR A 70 -10.45 8.54 36.99
CA THR A 70 -10.69 7.54 38.06
C THR A 70 -11.78 6.53 37.64
N ALA A 71 -12.03 6.36 36.36
CA ALA A 71 -13.01 5.43 35.84
C ALA A 71 -12.79 4.01 36.36
N GLN A 72 -13.87 3.30 36.61
CA GLN A 72 -13.88 1.91 37.05
C GLN A 72 -15.00 1.14 36.33
N GLY A 73 -14.82 -0.17 36.18
CA GLY A 73 -15.83 -1.05 35.63
C GLY A 73 -15.86 -1.14 34.13
N GLN A 74 -16.97 -1.63 33.64
CA GLN A 74 -17.18 -1.98 32.22
C GLN A 74 -18.58 -1.59 31.78
N ILE A 75 -18.71 -1.10 30.55
CA ILE A 75 -19.99 -0.78 29.90
C ILE A 75 -20.12 -1.71 28.69
N LEU A 76 -21.26 -2.38 28.57
CA LEU A 76 -21.55 -3.32 27.51
C LEU A 76 -22.64 -2.73 26.61
N LEU A 77 -22.37 -2.70 25.29
CA LEU A 77 -23.32 -2.27 24.27
C LEU A 77 -23.59 -3.47 23.35
N GLU A 78 -24.83 -3.95 23.34
CA GLU A 78 -25.21 -5.03 22.43
C GLU A 78 -25.39 -4.45 21.01
N ALA A 79 -24.91 -5.15 19.99
CA ALA A 79 -25.00 -4.67 18.60
C ALA A 79 -26.45 -4.41 18.18
N ALA A 80 -27.40 -5.19 18.69
CA ALA A 80 -28.82 -5.07 18.39
C ALA A 80 -29.50 -3.78 18.85
N ASP A 81 -28.88 -3.08 19.82
CA ASP A 81 -29.40 -1.83 20.37
C ASP A 81 -28.98 -0.59 19.53
N GLY A 82 -28.11 -0.81 18.53
CA GLY A 82 -27.63 0.24 17.66
C GLY A 82 -28.68 0.75 16.65
N ARG A 83 -28.58 2.03 16.33
CA ARG A 83 -29.38 2.68 15.28
C ARG A 83 -28.50 2.92 14.07
N SER A 84 -28.83 2.31 12.95
CA SER A 84 -28.04 2.41 11.72
C SER A 84 -28.64 3.39 10.71
N SER A 85 -27.77 4.01 9.93
CA SER A 85 -28.12 4.87 8.79
C SER A 85 -28.72 4.10 7.60
N THR A 86 -28.42 2.78 7.52
CA THR A 86 -28.87 1.89 6.46
C THR A 86 -29.61 0.68 7.05
N GLU A 87 -30.31 -0.08 6.22
CA GLU A 87 -30.96 -1.30 6.65
C GLU A 87 -29.92 -2.34 7.07
N THR A 88 -29.93 -2.73 8.35
CA THR A 88 -29.08 -3.75 8.92
C THR A 88 -29.82 -5.07 9.05
N ARG A 89 -29.10 -6.20 8.98
CA ARG A 89 -29.65 -7.53 9.14
C ARG A 89 -29.26 -8.11 10.50
N GLN A 90 -30.27 -8.47 11.30
CA GLN A 90 -30.04 -9.21 12.53
C GLN A 90 -29.83 -10.71 12.24
N LEU A 91 -28.83 -11.30 12.88
CA LEU A 91 -28.43 -12.69 12.75
C LEU A 91 -28.50 -13.33 14.15
N THR A 92 -29.25 -14.43 14.29
CA THR A 92 -29.36 -15.15 15.56
C THR A 92 -28.41 -16.36 15.56
N ASP A 93 -27.64 -16.50 16.67
CA ASP A 93 -26.69 -17.61 16.88
C ASP A 93 -25.70 -17.78 15.71
N TYR A 94 -25.26 -16.67 15.13
CA TYR A 94 -24.37 -16.64 13.96
C TYR A 94 -22.98 -17.18 14.32
N ALA A 95 -22.39 -17.99 13.43
CA ALA A 95 -21.05 -18.59 13.56
C ALA A 95 -20.78 -19.20 14.95
N GLY A 96 -21.81 -19.84 15.55
CA GLY A 96 -21.72 -20.50 16.86
C GLY A 96 -21.77 -19.58 18.09
N GLN A 97 -21.88 -18.25 17.91
CA GLN A 97 -21.98 -17.30 19.01
C GLN A 97 -23.46 -17.11 19.40
N PRO A 98 -23.87 -17.43 20.64
CA PRO A 98 -25.25 -17.26 21.09
C PRO A 98 -25.71 -15.80 21.12
N GLY A 99 -27.00 -15.58 20.78
CA GLY A 99 -27.66 -14.29 20.81
C GLY A 99 -27.73 -13.56 19.47
N ILE A 100 -28.09 -12.27 19.50
CA ILE A 100 -28.33 -11.48 18.28
C ILE A 100 -27.05 -10.74 17.91
N SER A 101 -26.55 -10.99 16.71
CA SER A 101 -25.50 -10.23 16.05
C SER A 101 -26.10 -9.36 14.94
N VAL A 102 -25.43 -8.32 14.51
CA VAL A 102 -25.91 -7.42 13.46
C VAL A 102 -24.89 -7.35 12.34
N LEU A 103 -25.34 -7.65 11.11
CA LEU A 103 -24.55 -7.40 9.91
C LEU A 103 -24.62 -5.91 9.59
N LEU A 104 -23.47 -5.27 9.63
CA LEU A 104 -23.25 -3.88 9.25
C LEU A 104 -22.71 -3.90 7.81
N PRO A 105 -23.44 -3.36 6.83
CA PRO A 105 -22.97 -3.28 5.46
C PRO A 105 -21.89 -2.20 5.29
N GLU A 106 -21.08 -2.34 4.26
CA GLU A 106 -20.15 -1.31 3.82
C GLU A 106 -20.87 0.03 3.59
N GLY A 107 -20.23 1.14 3.97
CA GLY A 107 -20.80 2.48 3.89
C GLY A 107 -21.89 2.79 4.93
N SER A 108 -22.12 1.88 5.90
CA SER A 108 -23.08 2.10 6.99
C SER A 108 -22.46 2.83 8.18
N SER A 109 -23.27 3.63 8.86
CA SER A 109 -22.91 4.20 10.17
C SER A 109 -23.95 3.79 11.20
N THR A 110 -23.51 3.17 12.29
CA THR A 110 -24.38 2.69 13.37
C THR A 110 -23.96 3.30 14.70
N ALA A 111 -24.95 3.84 15.45
CA ALA A 111 -24.71 4.55 16.70
C ALA A 111 -25.43 3.89 17.88
N TRP A 112 -24.76 3.87 19.04
CA TRP A 112 -25.25 3.39 20.33
C TRP A 112 -25.21 4.52 21.35
N SER A 113 -26.30 4.68 22.10
CA SER A 113 -26.35 5.63 23.24
C SER A 113 -26.10 4.87 24.54
N PHE A 114 -25.28 5.44 25.43
CA PHE A 114 -24.91 4.81 26.69
C PHE A 114 -24.62 5.86 27.76
N THR A 115 -24.64 5.42 29.02
CA THR A 115 -24.36 6.29 30.16
C THR A 115 -23.02 5.91 30.78
N VAL A 116 -22.13 6.88 30.93
CA VAL A 116 -20.84 6.74 31.60
C VAL A 116 -21.03 7.10 33.07
N PRO A 117 -20.75 6.18 34.02
CA PRO A 117 -20.94 6.44 35.44
C PRO A 117 -19.87 7.39 36.02
N ASP A 118 -18.60 7.16 35.67
CA ASP A 118 -17.44 7.89 36.20
C ASP A 118 -16.58 8.43 35.06
N ALA A 119 -16.21 9.72 35.12
CA ALA A 119 -15.33 10.33 34.17
C ALA A 119 -13.93 9.71 34.18
N GLY A 120 -13.38 9.43 32.99
CA GLY A 120 -12.02 8.90 32.88
C GLY A 120 -11.75 8.22 31.52
N TRP A 121 -10.67 7.46 31.50
CA TRP A 121 -10.20 6.77 30.31
C TRP A 121 -10.83 5.39 30.18
N TYR A 122 -11.36 5.11 28.99
CA TYR A 122 -11.94 3.83 28.62
C TYR A 122 -11.29 3.31 27.33
N THR A 123 -10.97 2.03 27.29
CA THR A 123 -10.63 1.31 26.05
C THR A 123 -11.91 0.72 25.45
N VAL A 124 -11.98 0.66 24.14
CA VAL A 124 -13.12 0.12 23.40
C VAL A 124 -12.71 -1.18 22.71
N ALA A 125 -13.46 -2.25 22.93
CA ALA A 125 -13.24 -3.55 22.28
C ALA A 125 -14.51 -4.03 21.56
N PHE A 126 -14.33 -4.68 20.44
CA PHE A 126 -15.38 -5.18 19.57
C PHE A 126 -15.35 -6.70 19.52
N LEU A 127 -16.49 -7.34 19.79
CA LEU A 127 -16.70 -8.75 19.48
C LEU A 127 -17.37 -8.85 18.12
N TYR A 128 -16.61 -9.26 17.11
CA TYR A 128 -16.98 -9.22 15.70
C TYR A 128 -16.64 -10.52 14.97
N CYS A 129 -17.26 -10.72 13.83
CA CYS A 129 -16.98 -11.81 12.90
C CYS A 129 -16.86 -11.24 11.48
N PRO A 130 -15.76 -11.48 10.76
CA PRO A 130 -15.71 -11.19 9.33
C PRO A 130 -16.81 -11.96 8.59
N THR A 131 -17.28 -11.41 7.48
CA THR A 131 -18.30 -12.05 6.64
C THR A 131 -17.88 -11.99 5.19
N ASP A 132 -18.65 -12.64 4.30
CA ASP A 132 -18.38 -12.66 2.88
C ASP A 132 -18.15 -11.24 2.34
N GLY A 133 -17.06 -11.07 1.61
CA GLY A 133 -16.63 -9.79 1.07
C GLY A 133 -15.42 -9.94 0.16
N GLY A 134 -14.71 -8.86 -0.12
CA GLY A 134 -13.51 -8.84 -0.95
C GLY A 134 -12.31 -9.59 -0.35
N GLY A 135 -12.32 -9.90 0.97
CA GLY A 135 -11.25 -10.61 1.69
C GLY A 135 -10.20 -9.67 2.31
N ASP A 136 -10.37 -8.36 2.22
CA ASP A 136 -9.59 -7.37 2.95
C ASP A 136 -10.09 -7.21 4.39
N PRO A 137 -9.29 -6.69 5.32
CA PRO A 137 -9.78 -6.26 6.62
C PRO A 137 -10.89 -5.21 6.47
N ALA A 138 -11.94 -5.30 7.30
CA ALA A 138 -12.93 -4.23 7.33
C ALA A 138 -12.33 -2.98 8.00
N LEU A 139 -12.64 -1.80 7.46
CA LEU A 139 -12.18 -0.52 8.00
C LEU A 139 -13.38 0.29 8.49
N ALA A 140 -13.24 0.89 9.67
CA ALA A 140 -14.28 1.73 10.24
C ALA A 140 -13.72 2.89 11.05
N ASP A 141 -14.43 4.02 11.05
CA ASP A 141 -14.16 5.16 11.91
C ASP A 141 -14.96 5.04 13.21
N LEU A 142 -14.34 5.34 14.32
CA LEU A 142 -14.97 5.38 15.64
C LEU A 142 -15.24 6.83 16.05
N LEU A 143 -16.50 7.19 16.11
CA LEU A 143 -16.97 8.52 16.49
C LEU A 143 -17.50 8.49 17.91
N ILE A 144 -17.15 9.51 18.70
CA ILE A 144 -17.72 9.78 20.03
C ILE A 144 -18.51 11.09 19.95
N ASP A 145 -19.76 11.06 20.39
CA ASP A 145 -20.67 12.22 20.36
C ASP A 145 -20.76 12.90 18.97
N GLY A 146 -20.69 12.05 17.91
CA GLY A 146 -20.81 12.49 16.52
C GLY A 146 -19.55 13.12 15.93
N ALA A 147 -18.42 13.09 16.64
CA ALA A 147 -17.16 13.63 16.16
C ALA A 147 -16.03 12.58 16.26
N LEU A 148 -15.04 12.68 15.37
CA LEU A 148 -13.79 11.92 15.48
C LEU A 148 -12.96 12.49 16.63
N PRO A 149 -12.68 11.74 17.69
CA PRO A 149 -12.01 12.29 18.87
C PRO A 149 -10.54 12.65 18.62
N PHE A 150 -9.87 11.90 17.77
CA PHE A 150 -8.49 12.10 17.32
C PHE A 150 -8.26 11.34 16.00
N ALA A 151 -7.19 11.65 15.29
CA ALA A 151 -6.93 11.14 13.94
C ALA A 151 -6.81 9.60 13.89
N GLU A 152 -6.20 8.98 14.89
CA GLU A 152 -5.97 7.53 14.96
C GLU A 152 -7.24 6.71 15.30
N ALA A 153 -8.37 7.36 15.61
CA ALA A 153 -9.68 6.71 15.75
C ALA A 153 -10.37 6.46 14.40
N ALA A 154 -9.82 6.98 13.31
CA ALA A 154 -10.21 6.64 11.95
C ALA A 154 -9.51 5.37 11.46
N ASP A 155 -10.09 4.76 10.43
CA ASP A 155 -9.53 3.58 9.74
C ASP A 155 -9.16 2.42 10.69
N LEU A 156 -9.94 2.22 11.76
CA LEU A 156 -9.76 1.05 12.62
C LEU A 156 -9.90 -0.22 11.78
N SER A 157 -8.89 -1.08 11.82
CA SER A 157 -8.84 -2.30 11.02
C SER A 157 -9.42 -3.49 11.78
N PHE A 158 -10.31 -4.24 11.15
CA PHE A 158 -10.90 -5.47 11.66
C PHE A 158 -10.40 -6.64 10.81
N GLU A 159 -9.38 -7.36 11.31
CA GLU A 159 -8.71 -8.42 10.58
C GLU A 159 -9.64 -9.59 10.30
N ARG A 160 -9.31 -10.36 9.26
CA ARG A 160 -9.92 -11.62 8.92
C ARG A 160 -9.18 -12.79 9.56
N ARG A 161 -9.74 -13.96 9.47
CA ARG A 161 -9.17 -15.19 10.01
C ARG A 161 -8.96 -16.20 8.89
N TRP A 162 -7.73 -16.65 8.71
CA TRP A 162 -7.32 -17.57 7.65
C TRP A 162 -6.77 -18.87 8.24
N ILE A 163 -6.99 -19.99 7.52
CA ILE A 163 -6.48 -21.31 7.89
C ILE A 163 -5.81 -21.98 6.69
N ASN A 164 -4.96 -22.97 6.97
CA ASN A 164 -4.42 -23.87 5.95
C ASN A 164 -5.46 -24.92 5.58
N GLU A 165 -5.85 -24.99 4.33
CA GLU A 165 -6.69 -26.06 3.76
C GLU A 165 -5.79 -27.04 3.01
N ASP A 166 -6.19 -28.31 2.95
CA ASP A 166 -5.50 -29.37 2.20
C ASP A 166 -4.00 -29.53 2.54
N THR A 167 -3.66 -29.55 3.81
CA THR A 167 -2.30 -29.84 4.26
C THR A 167 -1.84 -31.25 3.89
N GLY A 168 -0.55 -31.43 3.65
CA GLY A 168 0.05 -32.76 3.45
C GLY A 168 -0.11 -33.33 2.05
N ARG A 169 -0.40 -32.52 1.02
CA ARG A 169 -0.35 -32.96 -0.39
C ARG A 169 1.08 -32.94 -0.92
N PHE A 170 1.42 -33.93 -1.76
CA PHE A 170 2.72 -34.05 -2.39
C PHE A 170 2.57 -34.23 -3.91
N ASP A 171 3.53 -33.68 -4.67
CA ASP A 171 3.65 -33.90 -6.10
C ASP A 171 4.26 -35.28 -6.40
N LYS A 172 4.33 -35.66 -7.68
CA LYS A 172 4.92 -36.95 -8.14
C LYS A 172 6.43 -37.06 -7.80
N SER A 173 7.08 -35.95 -7.53
CA SER A 173 8.48 -35.84 -7.17
C SER A 173 8.72 -35.91 -5.65
N GLY A 174 7.66 -35.97 -4.84
CA GLY A 174 7.73 -35.98 -3.40
C GLY A 174 7.88 -34.58 -2.78
N ASN A 175 7.78 -33.51 -3.56
CA ASN A 175 7.74 -32.16 -3.00
C ASN A 175 6.36 -31.90 -2.42
N GLN A 176 6.30 -31.26 -1.28
CA GLN A 176 5.05 -30.83 -0.67
C GLN A 176 4.40 -29.71 -1.50
N ILE A 177 3.11 -29.83 -1.75
CA ILE A 177 2.31 -28.77 -2.39
C ILE A 177 1.85 -27.82 -1.29
N ARG A 178 2.01 -26.52 -1.51
CA ARG A 178 1.63 -25.50 -0.55
C ARG A 178 0.12 -25.58 -0.26
N SER A 179 -0.23 -25.50 1.02
CA SER A 179 -1.61 -25.46 1.48
C SER A 179 -2.32 -24.20 0.97
N ARG A 180 -3.53 -24.35 0.46
CA ARG A 180 -4.40 -23.23 0.12
C ARG A 180 -4.78 -22.49 1.40
N GLN A 181 -4.79 -21.17 1.33
CA GLN A 181 -5.27 -20.32 2.40
C GLN A 181 -6.77 -20.07 2.21
N THR A 182 -7.58 -20.47 3.18
CA THR A 182 -9.03 -20.31 3.13
C THR A 182 -9.48 -19.48 4.31
N GLU A 183 -10.42 -18.58 4.07
CA GLU A 183 -11.02 -17.80 5.14
C GLU A 183 -11.88 -18.71 6.04
N SER A 184 -11.72 -18.54 7.35
CA SER A 184 -12.47 -19.27 8.38
C SER A 184 -13.14 -18.30 9.33
N PRO A 185 -14.28 -17.70 8.96
CA PRO A 185 -14.96 -16.72 9.78
C PRO A 185 -15.30 -17.26 11.16
N ALA A 186 -14.89 -16.54 12.19
CA ALA A 186 -15.25 -16.82 13.58
C ALA A 186 -15.27 -15.52 14.37
N PHE A 187 -16.00 -15.51 15.49
CA PHE A 187 -15.98 -14.36 16.37
C PHE A 187 -14.61 -14.15 17.00
N MET A 188 -14.13 -12.91 16.90
CA MET A 188 -12.88 -12.44 17.48
C MET A 188 -13.15 -11.18 18.32
N THR A 189 -12.35 -10.99 19.36
CA THR A 189 -12.35 -9.75 20.13
C THR A 189 -11.13 -8.92 19.74
N LYS A 190 -11.36 -7.65 19.41
CA LYS A 190 -10.29 -6.69 19.09
C LYS A 190 -10.56 -5.36 19.81
N ALA A 191 -9.52 -4.82 20.41
CA ALA A 191 -9.55 -3.46 20.90
C ALA A 191 -9.46 -2.45 19.75
N ALA A 192 -9.99 -1.25 19.94
CA ALA A 192 -9.68 -0.12 19.07
C ALA A 192 -8.18 0.18 19.20
N GLU A 193 -7.44 0.01 18.11
CA GLU A 193 -6.00 0.19 18.03
C GLU A 193 -5.65 1.01 16.78
N ASP A 194 -4.56 1.75 16.86
CA ASP A 194 -4.00 2.43 15.70
C ASP A 194 -3.56 1.42 14.63
N ALA A 195 -4.11 1.52 13.43
CA ALA A 195 -3.79 0.64 12.32
C ALA A 195 -2.30 0.68 11.91
N ALA A 196 -1.61 1.81 12.14
CA ALA A 196 -0.17 1.93 11.90
C ALA A 196 0.68 1.35 13.04
N GLY A 197 0.08 1.06 14.21
CA GLY A 197 0.77 0.53 15.39
C GLY A 197 1.71 1.52 16.08
N GLU A 198 1.61 2.81 15.76
CA GLU A 198 2.51 3.85 16.27
C GLU A 198 2.17 4.34 17.67
N THR A 199 0.91 4.16 18.12
CA THR A 199 0.47 4.57 19.45
C THR A 199 0.71 3.49 20.51
N GLY A 200 0.76 2.23 20.14
CA GLY A 200 0.93 1.07 21.01
C GLY A 200 -0.31 0.72 21.86
N GLY A 201 -0.68 -0.56 21.87
CA GLY A 201 -1.81 -1.07 22.61
C GLY A 201 -3.17 -0.50 22.19
N ALA A 202 -4.16 -0.67 23.05
CA ALA A 202 -5.51 -0.16 22.84
C ALA A 202 -5.57 1.37 22.99
N LEU A 203 -6.31 2.03 22.09
CA LEU A 203 -6.61 3.45 22.17
C LEU A 203 -7.53 3.75 23.36
N GLY A 204 -7.16 4.74 24.16
CA GLY A 204 -7.95 5.26 25.26
C GLY A 204 -8.84 6.43 24.82
N PHE A 205 -10.09 6.42 25.24
CA PHE A 205 -11.08 7.46 25.02
C PHE A 205 -11.46 8.10 26.33
N TYR A 206 -11.27 9.40 26.48
CA TYR A 206 -11.67 10.10 27.68
C TYR A 206 -13.16 10.44 27.61
N LEU A 207 -13.95 9.87 28.53
CA LEU A 207 -15.39 10.11 28.61
C LEU A 207 -15.72 10.84 29.91
N THR A 208 -16.62 11.82 29.82
CA THR A 208 -17.16 12.50 30.99
C THR A 208 -18.30 11.66 31.60
N ALA A 209 -18.64 11.88 32.86
CA ALA A 209 -19.83 11.24 33.41
C ALA A 209 -21.11 11.82 32.78
N GLY A 210 -22.00 10.94 32.32
CA GLY A 210 -23.25 11.34 31.67
C GLY A 210 -23.61 10.50 30.45
N GLU A 211 -24.52 10.98 29.63
CA GLU A 211 -24.97 10.36 28.39
C GLU A 211 -23.96 10.64 27.28
N HIS A 212 -23.58 9.59 26.55
CA HIS A 212 -22.70 9.65 25.38
C HIS A 212 -23.25 8.82 24.23
N THR A 213 -22.73 9.07 23.02
CA THR A 213 -22.97 8.26 21.85
C THR A 213 -21.67 7.75 21.28
N LEU A 214 -21.62 6.45 20.93
CA LEU A 214 -20.55 5.85 20.17
C LEU A 214 -21.11 5.47 18.80
N ALA A 215 -20.43 5.85 17.72
CA ALA A 215 -20.81 5.42 16.38
C ALA A 215 -19.64 4.75 15.68
N LEU A 216 -19.95 3.67 14.95
CA LEU A 216 -19.02 2.97 14.08
C LEU A 216 -19.46 3.18 12.63
N SER A 217 -18.61 3.81 11.83
CA SER A 217 -18.84 4.11 10.43
C SER A 217 -17.95 3.22 9.56
N LEU A 218 -18.54 2.20 8.92
CA LEU A 218 -17.80 1.28 8.05
C LEU A 218 -17.46 1.97 6.72
N GLN A 219 -16.18 2.00 6.40
CA GLN A 219 -15.64 2.58 5.17
C GLN A 219 -15.43 1.50 4.10
N ARG A 220 -15.04 0.29 4.52
CA ARG A 220 -14.71 -0.81 3.63
C ARG A 220 -15.08 -2.13 4.27
N GLU A 221 -15.61 -3.06 3.48
CA GLU A 221 -16.01 -4.42 3.83
C GLU A 221 -17.14 -4.50 4.86
N PRO A 222 -18.07 -5.44 4.71
CA PRO A 222 -19.12 -5.67 5.68
C PRO A 222 -18.58 -6.36 6.94
N LEU A 223 -19.23 -6.14 8.08
CA LEU A 223 -18.83 -6.67 9.38
C LEU A 223 -20.04 -7.18 10.18
N VAL A 224 -19.94 -8.36 10.77
CA VAL A 224 -20.92 -8.84 11.74
C VAL A 224 -20.46 -8.46 13.14
N LEU A 225 -21.19 -7.59 13.80
CA LEU A 225 -20.90 -7.12 15.16
C LEU A 225 -21.83 -7.82 16.16
N ARG A 226 -21.29 -8.28 17.26
CA ARG A 226 -22.06 -8.88 18.39
C ARG A 226 -22.17 -7.95 19.58
N ARG A 227 -21.07 -7.30 19.95
CA ARG A 227 -20.98 -6.49 21.17
C ARG A 227 -19.84 -5.49 21.09
N ILE A 228 -20.02 -4.35 21.70
CA ILE A 228 -18.97 -3.38 22.00
C ILE A 228 -18.81 -3.34 23.50
N THR A 229 -17.58 -3.32 23.97
CA THR A 229 -17.23 -3.30 25.37
C THR A 229 -16.33 -2.11 25.65
N LEU A 230 -16.77 -1.20 26.51
CA LEU A 230 -15.92 -0.14 27.03
C LEU A 230 -15.42 -0.57 28.41
N THR A 231 -14.10 -0.62 28.59
CA THR A 231 -13.50 -1.01 29.87
C THR A 231 -12.65 0.14 30.38
N ALA A 232 -12.80 0.47 31.66
CA ALA A 232 -11.93 1.46 32.28
C ALA A 232 -10.47 1.05 32.13
N GLU A 233 -9.63 1.98 31.67
CA GLU A 233 -8.22 1.72 31.38
C GLU A 233 -7.48 1.32 32.65
N THR A 234 -6.78 0.21 32.59
CA THR A 234 -5.91 -0.27 33.69
C THR A 234 -4.52 -0.52 33.14
N ALA A 235 -3.50 -0.13 33.89
CA ALA A 235 -2.12 -0.41 33.48
C ALA A 235 -1.87 -1.92 33.42
N VAL A 236 -1.23 -2.38 32.38
CA VAL A 236 -0.74 -3.77 32.29
C VAL A 236 0.40 -3.93 33.30
N PRO A 237 0.38 -4.97 34.16
CA PRO A 237 1.43 -5.16 35.15
C PRO A 237 2.77 -5.47 34.48
N THR A 238 3.86 -5.04 35.11
CA THR A 238 5.21 -5.42 34.67
C THR A 238 5.50 -6.89 35.01
N TYR A 239 6.47 -7.51 34.32
CA TYR A 239 6.87 -8.88 34.69
C TYR A 239 7.32 -9.02 36.11
N ALA A 240 8.00 -8.02 36.69
CA ALA A 240 8.40 -8.01 38.10
C ALA A 240 7.20 -8.10 39.05
N GLU A 241 6.11 -7.38 38.75
CA GLU A 241 4.88 -7.42 39.54
C GLU A 241 4.16 -8.77 39.41
N VAL A 242 4.12 -9.33 38.20
CA VAL A 242 3.54 -10.64 37.90
C VAL A 242 4.34 -11.75 38.56
N LYS A 243 5.67 -11.72 38.50
CA LYS A 243 6.57 -12.66 39.19
C LYS A 243 6.34 -12.63 40.73
N ALA A 244 6.28 -11.43 41.29
CA ALA A 244 5.95 -11.27 42.71
C ALA A 244 4.55 -11.79 43.06
N ALA A 245 3.59 -11.76 42.16
CA ALA A 245 2.27 -12.36 42.36
C ALA A 245 2.34 -13.90 42.32
N TYR A 246 3.11 -14.48 41.41
CA TYR A 246 3.36 -15.93 41.36
C TYR A 246 4.01 -16.44 42.64
N ASP A 247 5.02 -15.72 43.15
CA ASP A 247 5.69 -16.06 44.41
C ASP A 247 4.72 -16.03 45.61
N ARG A 248 3.85 -15.00 45.67
CA ARG A 248 2.83 -14.89 46.73
C ARG A 248 1.78 -15.99 46.66
N GLN A 249 1.41 -16.42 45.43
CA GLN A 249 0.43 -17.49 45.21
C GLN A 249 1.06 -18.88 45.39
N GLY A 250 2.38 -18.97 45.46
CA GLY A 250 3.11 -20.24 45.60
C GLY A 250 3.11 -21.06 44.32
N CYS A 251 3.04 -20.39 43.16
CA CYS A 251 3.14 -21.06 41.87
C CYS A 251 4.50 -21.76 41.74
N ARG A 252 4.53 -22.95 41.14
CA ARG A 252 5.74 -23.77 41.05
C ARG A 252 6.07 -24.01 39.60
N ASP A 253 7.38 -24.14 39.29
CA ASP A 253 7.86 -24.64 38.00
C ASP A 253 7.35 -26.06 37.78
N VAL A 254 6.87 -26.31 36.56
CA VAL A 254 6.46 -27.65 36.15
C VAL A 254 7.67 -28.56 36.00
N GLN A 255 7.41 -29.84 36.06
CA GLN A 255 8.39 -30.90 35.81
C GLN A 255 7.85 -31.78 34.69
N GLY A 256 8.68 -32.16 33.76
CA GLY A 256 8.25 -33.05 32.67
C GLY A 256 8.93 -32.75 31.33
N ASP A 257 8.36 -33.30 30.29
CA ASP A 257 8.89 -33.19 28.93
C ASP A 257 8.49 -31.84 28.30
N MET A 258 9.35 -31.37 27.41
CA MET A 258 9.13 -30.20 26.60
C MET A 258 8.09 -30.50 25.51
N ILE A 259 7.16 -29.59 25.31
CA ILE A 259 6.21 -29.59 24.19
C ILE A 259 6.88 -28.85 23.02
N ALA A 260 6.92 -29.47 21.83
CA ALA A 260 7.38 -28.83 20.60
C ALA A 260 6.21 -28.66 19.64
N ILE A 261 6.03 -27.47 19.12
CA ILE A 261 4.99 -27.11 18.14
C ILE A 261 5.71 -26.74 16.85
N GLU A 262 5.37 -27.39 15.73
CA GLU A 262 5.85 -27.00 14.40
C GLU A 262 5.16 -25.67 14.00
N ALA A 263 5.95 -24.67 13.66
CA ALA A 263 5.41 -23.32 13.49
C ALA A 263 4.57 -23.16 12.20
N GLU A 264 4.90 -23.93 11.17
CA GLU A 264 4.14 -23.95 9.90
C GLU A 264 2.72 -24.51 10.06
N ASP A 265 2.48 -25.25 11.13
CA ASP A 265 1.14 -25.80 11.46
C ASP A 265 0.23 -24.76 12.14
N ALA A 266 0.61 -23.47 12.18
CA ALA A 266 -0.25 -22.41 12.73
C ALA A 266 -1.70 -22.57 12.22
N PRO A 267 -2.66 -22.93 13.12
CA PRO A 267 -4.02 -23.23 12.68
C PRO A 267 -4.77 -21.97 12.24
N VAL A 268 -4.38 -20.79 12.74
CA VAL A 268 -5.07 -19.53 12.48
C VAL A 268 -4.09 -18.40 12.24
N LYS A 269 -4.46 -17.51 11.31
CA LYS A 269 -3.63 -16.39 10.86
C LYS A 269 -4.49 -15.18 10.53
N SER A 270 -3.87 -13.99 10.62
CA SER A 270 -4.53 -12.72 10.29
C SER A 270 -4.62 -12.45 8.78
N ASP A 271 -3.79 -13.11 7.97
CA ASP A 271 -3.62 -12.76 6.56
C ASP A 271 -3.37 -14.01 5.71
N GLN A 272 -3.92 -14.04 4.50
CA GLN A 272 -3.71 -15.15 3.56
C GLN A 272 -2.26 -15.32 3.10
N SER A 273 -1.46 -14.25 3.18
CA SER A 273 -0.04 -14.28 2.81
C SER A 273 0.85 -15.01 3.81
N LEU A 274 0.35 -15.30 5.02
CA LEU A 274 1.07 -16.00 6.08
C LEU A 274 1.04 -17.53 5.87
N TYR A 275 1.32 -17.97 4.66
CA TYR A 275 1.42 -19.40 4.34
C TYR A 275 2.78 -19.99 4.73
N PRO A 276 2.86 -21.32 4.94
CA PRO A 276 4.11 -22.01 5.19
C PRO A 276 5.12 -21.82 4.06
N VAL A 277 6.39 -21.65 4.40
CA VAL A 277 7.51 -21.50 3.46
C VAL A 277 8.55 -22.60 3.65
N ALA A 278 9.28 -22.92 2.59
CA ALA A 278 10.33 -23.92 2.64
C ALA A 278 11.68 -23.27 2.96
N ASP A 279 12.30 -23.64 4.07
CA ASP A 279 13.70 -23.33 4.36
C ASP A 279 14.56 -24.60 4.27
N ARG A 280 15.53 -24.57 3.40
CA ARG A 280 16.50 -25.66 3.17
C ARG A 280 17.93 -25.25 3.54
N SER A 281 18.08 -24.19 4.32
CA SER A 281 19.39 -23.64 4.66
C SER A 281 20.12 -24.42 5.77
N SER A 282 19.36 -25.14 6.61
CA SER A 282 19.93 -25.92 7.73
C SER A 282 19.23 -27.27 7.88
N PRO A 283 19.95 -28.32 8.30
CA PRO A 283 19.33 -29.59 8.63
C PRO A 283 18.67 -29.63 10.00
N THR A 284 18.70 -28.55 10.78
CA THR A 284 18.02 -28.43 12.10
C THR A 284 16.55 -28.04 11.97
N VAL A 285 16.14 -27.54 10.81
CA VAL A 285 14.75 -27.18 10.53
C VAL A 285 13.88 -28.44 10.33
N SER A 286 12.67 -28.45 10.79
CA SER A 286 11.75 -29.59 10.75
C SER A 286 10.46 -29.24 10.00
N PRO A 287 9.90 -30.16 9.21
CA PRO A 287 10.51 -31.42 8.77
C PRO A 287 11.69 -31.19 7.81
N TYR A 288 12.68 -32.08 7.85
CA TYR A 288 13.89 -31.94 7.03
C TYR A 288 13.90 -32.93 5.86
N SER A 289 14.22 -32.41 4.66
CA SER A 289 14.62 -33.23 3.51
C SER A 289 15.78 -32.56 2.75
N ALA A 290 16.77 -33.38 2.34
CA ALA A 290 17.84 -32.91 1.45
C ALA A 290 17.44 -32.93 -0.03
N ALA A 291 16.40 -33.71 -0.39
CA ALA A 291 15.97 -33.96 -1.76
C ALA A 291 14.66 -33.25 -2.12
N GLU A 292 13.69 -33.31 -1.24
CA GLU A 292 12.35 -32.76 -1.47
C GLU A 292 12.22 -31.34 -0.93
N ILE A 293 11.29 -30.57 -1.49
CA ILE A 293 10.85 -29.29 -0.96
C ILE A 293 9.75 -29.57 0.04
N LEU A 294 9.98 -29.22 1.32
CA LEU A 294 8.99 -29.31 2.38
C LEU A 294 8.73 -27.92 2.94
N TYR A 295 7.48 -27.61 3.23
CA TYR A 295 7.08 -26.36 3.88
C TYR A 295 7.19 -26.56 5.39
N ASN A 296 8.31 -26.14 5.94
CA ASN A 296 8.78 -26.45 7.28
C ASN A 296 9.04 -25.21 8.14
N THR A 297 8.58 -24.04 7.70
CA THR A 297 8.72 -22.77 8.42
C THR A 297 7.56 -21.85 8.10
N VAL A 298 7.34 -20.84 8.92
CA VAL A 298 6.39 -19.77 8.64
C VAL A 298 7.05 -18.41 8.87
N GLY A 299 6.65 -17.39 8.09
CA GLY A 299 7.11 -16.03 8.28
C GLY A 299 8.15 -15.55 7.27
N GLY A 300 9.27 -14.99 7.76
CA GLY A 300 10.27 -14.34 6.92
C GLY A 300 9.75 -13.05 6.28
N ARG A 301 9.87 -12.92 4.97
CA ARG A 301 9.41 -11.72 4.25
C ARG A 301 7.89 -11.57 4.20
N GLN A 302 7.13 -12.61 4.47
CA GLN A 302 5.66 -12.60 4.45
C GLN A 302 5.07 -12.16 5.80
N TRP A 303 5.82 -12.32 6.88
CA TRP A 303 5.40 -11.96 8.24
C TRP A 303 6.25 -10.80 8.78
N LYS A 304 6.01 -9.60 8.22
CA LYS A 304 6.80 -8.40 8.48
C LYS A 304 5.97 -7.15 8.75
N THR A 305 4.70 -7.15 8.35
CA THR A 305 3.82 -5.98 8.43
C THR A 305 3.21 -5.89 9.83
N VAL A 306 3.25 -4.69 10.41
CA VAL A 306 2.66 -4.40 11.72
C VAL A 306 1.20 -4.85 11.78
N GLY A 307 0.83 -5.50 12.87
CA GLY A 307 -0.52 -6.04 13.07
C GLY A 307 -0.72 -7.47 12.58
N GLN A 308 0.11 -8.00 11.67
CA GLN A 308 0.02 -9.42 11.26
C GLN A 308 0.31 -10.36 12.43
N TRP A 309 -0.49 -11.40 12.58
CA TRP A 309 -0.32 -12.37 13.65
C TRP A 309 -0.52 -13.82 13.19
N LEU A 310 0.13 -14.72 13.93
CA LEU A 310 0.00 -16.17 13.86
C LEU A 310 -0.42 -16.69 15.23
N GLU A 311 -1.31 -17.69 15.27
CA GLU A 311 -1.83 -18.29 16.49
C GLU A 311 -1.71 -19.80 16.45
N TRP A 312 -1.21 -20.38 17.55
CA TRP A 312 -1.07 -21.83 17.75
C TRP A 312 -1.88 -22.26 18.94
N THR A 313 -2.48 -23.44 18.84
CA THR A 313 -3.18 -24.10 19.94
C THR A 313 -2.31 -25.23 20.46
N PHE A 314 -2.17 -25.32 21.78
CA PHE A 314 -1.39 -26.36 22.44
C PHE A 314 -2.05 -26.78 23.76
N SER A 315 -1.66 -27.95 24.29
CA SER A 315 -2.22 -28.46 25.54
C SER A 315 -1.11 -28.73 26.52
N VAL A 316 -1.26 -28.27 27.78
CA VAL A 316 -0.33 -28.54 28.87
C VAL A 316 -0.94 -29.55 29.85
N PRO A 317 -0.13 -30.54 30.33
CA PRO A 317 -0.63 -31.64 31.17
C PRO A 317 -0.92 -31.24 32.60
N GLU A 318 -0.24 -30.24 33.14
CA GLU A 318 -0.38 -29.79 34.53
C GLU A 318 -0.35 -28.26 34.64
N SER A 319 -0.96 -27.74 35.72
CA SER A 319 -0.92 -26.30 35.99
C SER A 319 0.39 -25.92 36.68
N GLY A 320 1.05 -24.87 36.22
CA GLY A 320 2.30 -24.38 36.77
C GLY A 320 3.00 -23.34 35.93
N LEU A 321 4.27 -23.08 36.22
CA LEU A 321 5.10 -22.10 35.54
C LEU A 321 5.89 -22.76 34.41
N TYR A 322 5.65 -22.26 33.22
CA TYR A 322 6.30 -22.73 31.98
C TYR A 322 7.26 -21.68 31.43
N THR A 323 8.25 -22.12 30.68
CA THR A 323 9.15 -21.27 29.86
C THR A 323 8.85 -21.51 28.40
N ILE A 324 8.95 -20.45 27.59
CA ILE A 324 8.74 -20.50 26.14
C ILE A 324 10.06 -20.16 25.44
N ALA A 325 10.41 -20.94 24.43
CA ALA A 325 11.55 -20.69 23.55
C ALA A 325 11.13 -20.85 22.07
N LEU A 326 11.76 -20.10 21.18
CA LEU A 326 11.49 -20.11 19.75
C LEU A 326 12.74 -20.57 18.98
N HIS A 327 12.57 -21.49 18.03
CA HIS A 327 13.58 -21.78 17.02
C HIS A 327 13.35 -20.85 15.83
N GLU A 328 14.19 -19.81 15.71
CA GLU A 328 13.92 -18.66 14.85
C GLU A 328 15.16 -18.22 14.07
N LYS A 329 14.92 -17.46 13.00
CA LYS A 329 15.95 -16.84 12.19
C LYS A 329 15.48 -15.46 11.68
N GLN A 330 16.24 -14.41 12.01
CA GLN A 330 16.05 -13.09 11.44
C GLN A 330 17.25 -12.75 10.55
N ASN A 331 17.20 -13.11 9.28
CA ASN A 331 18.31 -12.92 8.33
C ASN A 331 18.02 -11.86 7.25
N ALA A 332 16.90 -11.15 7.36
CA ALA A 332 16.49 -10.18 6.37
C ALA A 332 17.02 -8.77 6.60
N LYS A 333 17.32 -8.42 7.87
CA LYS A 333 17.78 -7.08 8.26
C LYS A 333 18.97 -7.18 9.21
N SER A 334 20.17 -6.96 8.68
CA SER A 334 21.42 -7.11 9.42
C SER A 334 21.60 -6.12 10.56
N ASP A 335 20.92 -4.99 10.50
CA ASP A 335 21.16 -3.85 11.38
C ASP A 335 19.98 -3.55 12.32
N ALA A 336 18.92 -4.36 12.31
CA ALA A 336 17.72 -4.15 13.10
C ALA A 336 17.32 -5.39 13.89
N VAL A 337 16.62 -5.20 15.00
CA VAL A 337 15.88 -6.25 15.70
C VAL A 337 14.47 -6.32 15.15
N SER A 338 13.87 -7.51 15.12
CA SER A 338 12.44 -7.68 14.85
C SER A 338 11.66 -7.78 16.16
N VAL A 339 10.47 -7.22 16.21
CA VAL A 339 9.65 -7.15 17.43
C VAL A 339 8.40 -8.02 17.26
N ARG A 340 8.05 -8.73 18.34
CA ARG A 340 6.78 -9.47 18.46
C ARG A 340 6.11 -9.18 19.79
N GLU A 341 4.81 -9.04 19.72
CA GLU A 341 3.92 -9.07 20.87
C GLU A 341 3.44 -10.51 21.08
N LEU A 342 3.44 -10.97 22.33
CA LEU A 342 2.96 -12.29 22.70
C LEU A 342 1.72 -12.18 23.56
N THR A 343 0.64 -12.86 23.17
CA THR A 343 -0.54 -13.06 23.99
C THR A 343 -0.79 -14.53 24.23
N ILE A 344 -1.29 -14.87 25.42
CA ILE A 344 -1.74 -16.21 25.78
C ILE A 344 -3.22 -16.12 26.12
N ASP A 345 -4.02 -16.98 25.50
CA ASP A 345 -5.49 -16.98 25.63
C ASP A 345 -6.11 -15.60 25.34
N GLY A 346 -5.51 -14.87 24.39
CA GLY A 346 -5.94 -13.53 24.00
C GLY A 346 -5.61 -12.40 24.98
N VAL A 347 -4.80 -12.68 26.03
CA VAL A 347 -4.41 -11.71 27.05
C VAL A 347 -2.90 -11.47 27.01
N LEU A 348 -2.48 -10.19 27.09
CA LEU A 348 -1.09 -9.80 27.27
C LEU A 348 -0.66 -10.17 28.72
N PRO A 349 0.30 -11.08 28.92
CA PRO A 349 0.59 -11.60 30.26
C PRO A 349 1.29 -10.58 31.18
N PHE A 350 2.08 -9.70 30.62
CA PHE A 350 2.81 -8.60 31.29
C PHE A 350 3.29 -7.60 30.25
N ALA A 351 3.64 -6.39 30.66
CA ALA A 351 3.96 -5.28 29.76
C ALA A 351 5.12 -5.59 28.80
N GLU A 352 6.17 -6.26 29.27
CA GLU A 352 7.34 -6.59 28.44
C GLU A 352 7.04 -7.59 27.32
N ALA A 353 5.96 -8.37 27.42
CA ALA A 353 5.51 -9.29 26.37
C ALA A 353 4.97 -8.57 25.13
N GLU A 354 4.68 -7.26 25.21
CA GLU A 354 4.33 -6.42 24.06
C GLU A 354 5.52 -6.16 23.11
N SER A 355 6.77 -6.33 23.61
CA SER A 355 7.96 -5.92 22.86
C SER A 355 9.10 -6.95 22.95
N LEU A 356 8.83 -8.19 22.58
CA LEU A 356 9.85 -9.23 22.50
C LEU A 356 10.73 -8.98 21.28
N THR A 357 12.07 -8.93 21.46
CA THR A 357 13.03 -8.56 20.44
C THR A 357 13.83 -9.75 19.92
N PHE A 358 14.03 -9.81 18.60
CA PHE A 358 14.75 -10.87 17.90
C PHE A 358 15.84 -10.24 17.05
N ALA A 359 17.10 -10.37 17.50
CA ALA A 359 18.25 -9.79 16.83
C ALA A 359 18.60 -10.55 15.54
N TYR A 360 19.24 -9.85 14.60
CA TYR A 360 19.76 -10.44 13.38
C TYR A 360 20.59 -11.70 13.63
N ALA A 361 20.29 -12.74 12.89
CA ALA A 361 21.06 -13.97 12.84
C ALA A 361 20.98 -14.56 11.43
N SER A 362 22.11 -14.78 10.79
CA SER A 362 22.20 -15.45 9.48
C SER A 362 21.94 -16.95 9.56
N VAL A 363 21.97 -17.51 10.78
CA VAL A 363 21.79 -18.93 11.08
C VAL A 363 20.60 -19.10 12.01
N TRP A 364 20.05 -20.30 12.07
CA TRP A 364 19.00 -20.67 13.00
C TRP A 364 19.50 -20.68 14.43
N LYS A 365 18.69 -20.24 15.37
CA LYS A 365 19.00 -20.23 16.79
C LYS A 365 17.77 -20.49 17.66
N ASN A 366 17.99 -20.99 18.86
CA ASN A 366 16.96 -21.09 19.90
C ASN A 366 17.02 -19.85 20.78
N THR A 367 15.94 -19.09 20.84
CA THR A 367 15.81 -17.89 21.67
C THR A 367 14.80 -18.18 22.78
N VAL A 368 15.27 -18.27 24.02
CA VAL A 368 14.39 -18.33 25.19
C VAL A 368 13.86 -16.95 25.45
N LEU A 369 12.53 -16.80 25.60
CA LEU A 369 11.93 -15.52 25.95
C LEU A 369 12.40 -15.10 27.34
N SER A 370 13.11 -13.98 27.43
CA SER A 370 13.80 -13.51 28.64
C SER A 370 13.78 -12.00 28.75
N ASP A 371 14.03 -11.49 29.94
CA ASP A 371 14.24 -10.08 30.18
C ASP A 371 15.62 -9.60 29.64
N GLU A 372 15.91 -8.31 29.82
CA GLU A 372 17.18 -7.70 29.40
C GLU A 372 18.42 -8.26 30.12
N THR A 373 18.22 -8.90 31.30
CA THR A 373 19.30 -9.53 32.08
C THR A 373 19.57 -10.96 31.65
N GLY A 374 18.70 -11.53 30.78
CA GLY A 374 18.73 -12.92 30.31
C GLY A 374 18.00 -13.88 31.26
N GLU A 375 17.26 -13.38 32.26
CA GLU A 375 16.37 -14.21 33.07
C GLU A 375 15.13 -14.59 32.23
N ALA A 376 14.87 -15.91 32.11
CA ALA A 376 13.76 -16.42 31.33
C ALA A 376 12.41 -16.01 31.94
N TYR A 377 11.49 -15.52 31.11
CA TYR A 377 10.11 -15.27 31.53
C TYR A 377 9.42 -16.57 31.93
N ARG A 378 8.57 -16.48 32.95
CA ARG A 378 7.71 -17.57 33.43
C ARG A 378 6.26 -17.22 33.15
N PHE A 379 5.54 -18.19 32.58
CA PHE A 379 4.14 -18.07 32.22
C PHE A 379 3.34 -19.09 33.04
N TYR A 380 2.40 -18.63 33.87
CA TYR A 380 1.52 -19.55 34.57
C TYR A 380 0.41 -20.03 33.64
N LEU A 381 0.43 -21.34 33.38
CA LEU A 381 -0.60 -22.01 32.54
C LEU A 381 -1.38 -23.01 33.41
N THR A 382 -2.69 -23.10 33.19
CA THR A 382 -3.56 -24.10 33.80
C THR A 382 -3.49 -25.40 33.01
N ALA A 383 -3.74 -26.55 33.61
CA ALA A 383 -3.82 -27.81 32.85
C ALA A 383 -4.97 -27.71 31.83
N GLY A 384 -4.70 -28.01 30.55
CA GLY A 384 -5.68 -27.95 29.47
C GLY A 384 -5.14 -27.32 28.20
N GLU A 385 -6.07 -26.92 27.34
CA GLU A 385 -5.77 -26.27 26.05
C GLU A 385 -5.58 -24.78 26.23
N HIS A 386 -4.57 -24.25 25.56
CA HIS A 386 -4.21 -22.82 25.50
C HIS A 386 -3.95 -22.37 24.08
N THR A 387 -4.06 -21.07 23.86
CA THR A 387 -3.65 -20.42 22.62
C THR A 387 -2.46 -19.51 22.84
N LEU A 388 -1.48 -19.57 21.94
CA LEU A 388 -0.34 -18.66 21.90
C LEU A 388 -0.42 -17.88 20.59
N ARG A 389 -0.44 -16.55 20.66
CA ARG A 389 -0.41 -15.68 19.50
C ARG A 389 0.84 -14.81 19.53
N LEU A 390 1.53 -14.76 18.38
CA LEU A 390 2.61 -13.81 18.13
C LEU A 390 2.15 -12.83 17.06
N ARG A 391 2.22 -11.53 17.39
CA ARG A 391 1.83 -10.42 16.51
C ARG A 391 3.05 -9.56 16.19
N VAL A 392 3.13 -9.04 14.97
CA VAL A 392 4.16 -8.07 14.57
C VAL A 392 3.88 -6.74 15.25
N GLY A 393 4.80 -6.28 16.08
CA GLY A 393 4.74 -5.01 16.79
C GLY A 393 5.92 -4.10 16.43
N LEU A 394 5.87 -2.86 16.86
CA LEU A 394 6.96 -1.88 16.72
C LEU A 394 7.78 -1.72 17.99
N GLY A 395 7.23 -2.02 19.17
CA GLY A 395 7.92 -1.86 20.45
C GLY A 395 8.57 -0.49 20.60
N GLY A 396 9.84 -0.45 20.96
CA GLY A 396 10.61 0.78 21.12
C GLY A 396 10.84 1.59 19.85
N TYR A 397 10.55 1.02 18.64
CA TYR A 397 10.64 1.79 17.40
C TYR A 397 9.52 2.82 17.21
N ARG A 398 8.41 2.73 17.94
CA ARG A 398 7.30 3.70 17.85
C ARG A 398 7.77 5.13 18.06
N ASP A 399 8.52 5.38 19.12
CA ASP A 399 9.05 6.71 19.42
C ASP A 399 10.07 7.19 18.37
N ILE A 400 10.85 6.26 17.83
CA ILE A 400 11.83 6.52 16.77
C ILE A 400 11.13 6.94 15.48
N LEU A 401 10.10 6.23 15.07
CA LEU A 401 9.33 6.51 13.85
C LEU A 401 8.68 7.89 13.95
N ARG A 402 8.00 8.17 15.05
CA ARG A 402 7.37 9.47 15.29
C ARG A 402 8.38 10.61 15.24
N GLU A 403 9.50 10.50 15.97
CA GLU A 403 10.56 11.51 15.95
C GLU A 403 11.13 11.70 14.55
N THR A 404 11.24 10.63 13.77
CA THR A 404 11.71 10.68 12.38
C THR A 404 10.72 11.43 11.49
N ASP A 405 9.41 11.20 11.64
CA ASP A 405 8.36 11.88 10.87
C ASP A 405 8.31 13.37 11.19
N GLU A 406 8.43 13.74 12.47
CA GLU A 406 8.58 15.13 12.88
C GLU A 406 9.86 15.77 12.27
N CYS A 407 10.98 15.03 12.30
CA CYS A 407 12.22 15.51 11.67
C CYS A 407 12.04 15.70 10.17
N LEU A 408 11.42 14.75 9.45
CA LEU A 408 11.17 14.85 8.01
C LEU A 408 10.30 16.06 7.68
N THR A 409 9.24 16.31 8.46
CA THR A 409 8.37 17.47 8.29
C THR A 409 9.15 18.78 8.42
N VAL A 410 9.96 18.92 9.46
CA VAL A 410 10.79 20.11 9.67
C VAL A 410 11.84 20.26 8.57
N LEU A 411 12.55 19.18 8.21
CA LEU A 411 13.56 19.20 7.14
C LEU A 411 12.99 19.64 5.79
N ASN A 412 11.80 19.17 5.44
CA ASN A 412 11.08 19.59 4.23
C ASN A 412 10.68 21.07 4.29
N THR A 413 10.28 21.58 5.46
CA THR A 413 9.98 23.01 5.65
C THR A 413 11.21 23.88 5.46
N LEU A 414 12.31 23.51 6.12
CA LEU A 414 13.59 24.22 5.97
C LEU A 414 14.09 24.21 4.51
N TYR A 415 13.89 23.10 3.82
CA TYR A 415 14.20 22.98 2.39
C TYR A 415 13.37 23.98 1.55
N ARG A 416 12.04 24.05 1.77
CA ARG A 416 11.16 24.99 1.06
C ARG A 416 11.53 26.46 1.31
N GLU A 417 11.89 26.80 2.55
CA GLU A 417 12.36 28.16 2.89
C GLU A 417 13.58 28.55 2.08
N VAL A 418 14.55 27.62 1.92
CA VAL A 418 15.72 27.85 1.07
C VAL A 418 15.32 28.01 -0.39
N VAL A 419 14.45 27.15 -0.91
CA VAL A 419 13.97 27.20 -2.31
C VAL A 419 13.23 28.51 -2.59
N THR A 420 12.52 29.08 -1.63
CA THR A 420 11.85 30.39 -1.79
C THR A 420 12.84 31.51 -2.14
N VAL A 421 14.09 31.42 -1.67
CA VAL A 421 15.15 32.43 -1.95
C VAL A 421 15.95 32.10 -3.21
N THR A 422 16.21 30.79 -3.44
CA THR A 422 17.12 30.33 -4.50
C THR A 422 16.44 29.94 -5.79
N GLY A 423 15.13 29.59 -5.72
CA GLY A 423 14.45 28.77 -6.72
C GLY A 423 14.85 27.31 -6.63
N THR A 424 14.17 26.47 -7.41
CA THR A 424 14.39 25.01 -7.46
C THR A 424 15.68 24.59 -8.20
N ASP A 425 16.19 25.47 -9.04
CA ASP A 425 17.46 25.32 -9.78
C ASP A 425 18.34 26.55 -9.49
N PRO A 426 19.04 26.55 -8.35
CA PRO A 426 19.77 27.71 -7.87
C PRO A 426 20.99 28.03 -8.74
N ASP A 427 21.23 29.34 -8.94
CA ASP A 427 22.53 29.81 -9.42
C ASP A 427 23.58 29.55 -8.33
N VAL A 428 24.40 28.53 -8.54
CA VAL A 428 25.41 28.07 -7.57
C VAL A 428 26.58 29.03 -7.39
N ASP A 429 26.76 29.97 -8.29
CA ASP A 429 27.83 30.96 -8.25
C ASP A 429 27.38 32.32 -7.68
N ARG A 430 26.07 32.46 -7.42
CA ARG A 430 25.49 33.64 -6.79
C ARG A 430 25.59 33.56 -5.26
N ASP A 431 25.99 34.62 -4.62
CA ASP A 431 25.83 34.81 -3.18
C ASP A 431 24.36 35.17 -2.85
N HIS A 432 23.64 34.23 -2.27
CA HIS A 432 22.24 34.39 -1.89
C HIS A 432 22.04 35.06 -0.52
N GLN A 433 23.10 35.41 0.20
CA GLN A 433 23.08 36.08 1.51
C GLN A 433 22.20 35.37 2.56
N PHE A 434 22.28 34.03 2.65
CA PHE A 434 21.42 33.22 3.51
C PHE A 434 21.49 33.62 4.99
N GLU A 435 22.63 34.04 5.50
CA GLU A 435 22.77 34.51 6.88
C GLU A 435 21.90 35.74 7.19
N LEU A 436 21.64 36.57 6.17
CA LEU A 436 20.80 37.76 6.28
C LEU A 436 19.32 37.47 6.00
N LEU A 437 19.05 36.66 4.98
CA LEU A 437 17.67 36.40 4.50
C LEU A 437 16.97 35.27 5.24
N LEU A 438 17.74 34.29 5.71
CA LEU A 438 17.19 33.04 6.33
C LEU A 438 17.89 32.70 7.68
N PRO A 439 18.03 33.63 8.64
CA PRO A 439 18.70 33.36 9.92
C PRO A 439 17.97 32.31 10.75
N ASP A 440 16.63 32.30 10.70
CA ASP A 440 15.81 31.34 11.42
C ASP A 440 15.94 29.94 10.81
N THR A 441 15.99 29.81 9.48
CA THR A 441 16.21 28.54 8.77
C THR A 441 17.56 27.94 9.14
N LEU A 442 18.62 28.71 9.17
CA LEU A 442 19.96 28.25 9.60
C LEU A 442 19.96 27.82 11.08
N THR A 443 19.19 28.52 11.92
CA THR A 443 19.00 28.12 13.33
C THR A 443 18.22 26.82 13.44
N GLY A 444 17.14 26.65 12.68
CA GLY A 444 16.39 25.41 12.57
C GLY A 444 17.25 24.23 12.10
N MET A 445 18.10 24.42 11.10
CA MET A 445 19.05 23.40 10.63
C MET A 445 20.02 22.97 11.76
N ARG A 446 20.53 23.92 12.57
CA ARG A 446 21.40 23.59 13.73
C ARG A 446 20.64 22.80 14.80
N GLN A 447 19.38 23.13 15.08
CA GLN A 447 18.55 22.37 16.01
C GLN A 447 18.32 20.94 15.50
N MET A 448 18.08 20.76 14.20
CA MET A 448 17.92 19.44 13.59
C MET A 448 19.15 18.57 13.69
N ILE A 449 20.37 19.12 13.60
CA ILE A 449 21.61 18.37 13.84
C ILE A 449 21.59 17.70 15.22
N GLY A 450 21.15 18.44 16.25
CA GLY A 450 21.01 17.92 17.62
C GLY A 450 19.95 16.83 17.74
N ARG A 451 18.75 17.04 17.16
CA ARG A 451 17.66 16.05 17.18
C ARG A 451 18.08 14.75 16.50
N LEU A 452 18.67 14.83 15.32
CA LEU A 452 19.15 13.67 14.57
C LEU A 452 20.27 12.90 15.31
N ALA A 453 21.12 13.59 16.08
CA ALA A 453 22.13 12.93 16.91
C ALA A 453 21.48 12.13 18.06
N GLN A 454 20.46 12.70 18.72
CA GLN A 454 19.69 11.99 19.75
C GLN A 454 18.93 10.79 19.19
N LEU A 455 18.35 10.92 18.00
CA LEU A 455 17.68 9.83 17.29
C LEU A 455 18.64 8.66 17.03
N GLU A 456 19.85 8.95 16.54
CA GLU A 456 20.90 7.94 16.33
C GLU A 456 21.31 7.23 17.62
N GLU A 457 21.37 7.94 18.75
CA GLU A 457 21.72 7.36 20.04
C GLU A 457 20.62 6.44 20.57
N ARG A 458 19.34 6.84 20.44
CA ARG A 458 18.20 6.00 20.82
C ARG A 458 18.14 4.71 19.99
N LEU A 459 18.40 4.79 18.69
CA LEU A 459 18.46 3.61 17.83
C LEU A 459 19.53 2.62 18.27
N ARG A 460 20.71 3.11 18.64
CA ARG A 460 21.76 2.24 19.18
C ARG A 460 21.35 1.56 20.50
N ALA A 461 20.63 2.27 21.33
CA ALA A 461 20.11 1.72 22.58
C ALA A 461 19.11 0.58 22.36
N LEU A 462 18.34 0.60 21.26
CA LEU A 462 17.41 -0.47 20.87
C LEU A 462 18.10 -1.68 20.19
N GLY A 463 19.43 -1.73 20.17
CA GLY A 463 20.16 -2.84 19.55
C GLY A 463 20.41 -2.69 18.05
N TYR A 464 20.25 -1.48 17.50
CA TYR A 464 20.63 -1.14 16.13
C TYR A 464 22.16 -1.06 16.04
N CYS A 465 22.83 -2.16 15.71
CA CYS A 465 24.27 -2.35 15.90
C CYS A 465 25.11 -2.20 14.65
N GLY A 466 24.65 -1.54 13.58
CA GLY A 466 25.41 -1.41 12.34
C GLY A 466 25.65 0.03 11.90
N ASP A 467 26.79 0.26 11.24
CA ASP A 467 27.05 1.55 10.59
C ASP A 467 26.09 1.81 9.43
N GLN A 468 25.58 0.76 8.77
CA GLN A 468 24.65 0.89 7.64
C GLN A 468 23.24 1.30 8.09
N GLY A 469 22.77 0.85 9.24
CA GLY A 469 21.45 1.14 9.76
C GLY A 469 21.20 2.61 10.12
N THR A 470 22.23 3.37 10.46
CA THR A 470 22.11 4.80 10.81
C THR A 470 22.67 5.75 9.73
N ASP A 471 23.11 5.21 8.59
CA ASP A 471 23.75 6.00 7.54
C ASP A 471 22.86 7.10 6.96
N ALA A 472 21.57 6.89 6.83
CA ALA A 472 20.64 7.91 6.35
C ALA A 472 20.60 9.12 7.30
N ILE A 473 20.51 8.87 8.61
CA ILE A 473 20.53 9.90 9.65
C ILE A 473 21.88 10.62 9.67
N ARG A 474 22.97 9.86 9.59
CA ARG A 474 24.34 10.40 9.63
C ARG A 474 24.63 11.26 8.40
N ARG A 475 24.18 10.85 7.21
CA ARG A 475 24.36 11.63 5.97
C ARG A 475 23.68 12.97 6.06
N ILE A 476 22.38 13.00 6.39
CA ILE A 476 21.64 14.26 6.48
C ILE A 476 22.19 15.16 7.59
N ARG A 477 22.58 14.61 8.74
CA ARG A 477 23.26 15.36 9.81
C ARG A 477 24.56 15.99 9.33
N THR A 478 25.40 15.24 8.63
CA THR A 478 26.65 15.73 8.05
C THR A 478 26.39 16.82 7.02
N GLN A 479 25.40 16.64 6.17
CA GLN A 479 24.98 17.62 5.18
C GLN A 479 24.53 18.94 5.83
N LEU A 480 23.67 18.88 6.84
CA LEU A 480 23.21 20.04 7.59
C LEU A 480 24.36 20.76 8.29
N THR A 481 25.29 20.00 8.90
CA THR A 481 26.49 20.59 9.53
C THR A 481 27.30 21.37 8.50
N TYR A 482 27.56 20.77 7.33
CA TYR A 482 28.31 21.47 6.29
C TYR A 482 27.62 22.74 5.79
N MET A 483 26.28 22.68 5.60
CA MET A 483 25.47 23.80 5.12
C MET A 483 25.41 24.95 6.14
N THR A 484 25.33 24.63 7.43
CA THR A 484 25.28 25.64 8.50
C THR A 484 26.67 26.24 8.82
N ASP A 485 27.76 25.48 8.62
CA ASP A 485 29.14 25.95 8.77
C ASP A 485 29.58 26.83 7.58
N ARG A 486 29.00 26.59 6.40
CA ARG A 486 29.31 27.30 5.15
C ARG A 486 28.01 27.70 4.42
N PRO A 487 27.28 28.70 4.91
CA PRO A 487 26.00 29.13 4.34
C PRO A 487 26.12 29.56 2.85
N THR A 488 27.27 30.06 2.41
CA THR A 488 27.50 30.43 1.01
C THR A 488 27.45 29.22 0.04
N ASP A 489 27.73 28.02 0.52
CA ASP A 489 27.69 26.80 -0.28
C ASP A 489 26.33 26.09 -0.25
N LEU A 490 25.36 26.64 0.47
CA LEU A 490 24.03 25.99 0.66
C LEU A 490 23.34 25.74 -0.68
N ALA A 491 23.37 26.70 -1.60
CA ALA A 491 22.79 26.55 -2.94
C ALA A 491 23.38 25.32 -3.70
N ARG A 492 24.71 25.14 -3.61
CA ARG A 492 25.39 23.99 -4.24
C ARG A 492 25.00 22.63 -3.63
N ARG A 493 24.55 22.62 -2.39
CA ARG A 493 24.20 21.43 -1.63
C ARG A 493 22.71 21.08 -1.66
N LEU A 494 21.87 21.92 -2.23
CA LEU A 494 20.43 21.80 -2.17
C LEU A 494 19.93 20.47 -2.77
N THR A 495 20.47 20.04 -3.90
CA THR A 495 20.14 18.76 -4.53
C THR A 495 20.52 17.55 -3.64
N THR A 496 21.70 17.60 -3.01
CA THR A 496 22.14 16.55 -2.08
C THR A 496 21.26 16.52 -0.84
N TYR A 497 20.92 17.69 -0.30
CA TYR A 497 20.05 17.81 0.87
C TYR A 497 18.67 17.18 0.61
N ARG A 498 18.05 17.48 -0.53
CA ARG A 498 16.80 16.85 -0.96
C ARG A 498 16.94 15.33 -1.06
N SER A 499 18.01 14.83 -1.67
CA SER A 499 18.28 13.40 -1.79
C SER A 499 18.44 12.71 -0.43
N ASP A 500 19.09 13.39 0.53
CA ASP A 500 19.27 12.86 1.88
C ASP A 500 17.96 12.80 2.67
N ILE A 501 17.07 13.80 2.52
CA ILE A 501 15.70 13.76 3.06
C ILE A 501 14.95 12.53 2.49
N SER A 502 15.02 12.32 1.17
CA SER A 502 14.41 11.16 0.52
C SER A 502 14.97 9.84 1.06
N SER A 503 16.27 9.76 1.28
CA SER A 503 16.91 8.57 1.86
C SER A 503 16.48 8.31 3.29
N LEU A 504 16.28 9.37 4.10
CA LEU A 504 15.77 9.23 5.47
C LEU A 504 14.35 8.66 5.51
N GLY A 505 13.46 9.11 4.61
CA GLY A 505 12.12 8.55 4.53
C GLY A 505 12.08 7.09 4.03
N THR A 506 12.93 6.73 3.07
CA THR A 506 13.05 5.33 2.66
C THR A 506 13.54 4.45 3.82
N TRP A 507 14.51 4.94 4.59
CA TRP A 507 14.99 4.27 5.79
C TRP A 507 13.89 4.12 6.85
N ARG A 508 13.08 5.17 7.08
CA ARG A 508 11.92 5.14 7.99
C ARG A 508 10.96 4.00 7.65
N ASN A 509 10.60 3.83 6.38
CA ASN A 509 9.76 2.72 5.94
C ASN A 509 10.45 1.37 6.16
N GLY A 510 11.75 1.31 5.94
CA GLY A 510 12.50 0.10 6.23
C GLY A 510 12.35 -0.37 7.67
N ILE A 511 12.24 0.52 8.66
CA ILE A 511 12.10 0.14 10.08
C ILE A 511 10.72 -0.46 10.39
N THR A 512 9.65 -0.03 9.73
CA THR A 512 8.30 -0.58 9.99
C THR A 512 8.16 -2.05 9.60
N GLU A 513 8.98 -2.54 8.70
CA GLU A 513 9.00 -3.95 8.37
C GLU A 513 9.78 -4.76 9.42
N GLN A 514 9.17 -5.78 9.99
CA GLN A 514 9.68 -6.58 11.12
C GLN A 514 9.74 -8.08 10.78
N PRO A 515 10.58 -8.52 9.82
CA PRO A 515 10.62 -9.90 9.35
C PRO A 515 11.17 -10.86 10.42
N LEU A 516 10.52 -12.00 10.59
CA LEU A 516 10.98 -13.09 11.45
C LEU A 516 10.54 -14.44 10.85
N LEU A 517 11.46 -15.37 10.71
CA LEU A 517 11.20 -16.74 10.29
C LEU A 517 11.18 -17.65 11.51
N LEU A 518 10.18 -18.53 11.59
CA LEU A 518 9.94 -19.42 12.73
C LEU A 518 9.79 -20.85 12.25
N ASP A 519 10.51 -21.78 12.88
CA ASP A 519 10.47 -23.22 12.65
C ASP A 519 9.69 -23.92 13.76
N ARG A 520 10.01 -23.63 15.04
CA ARG A 520 9.39 -24.31 16.19
C ARG A 520 9.18 -23.40 17.39
N ILE A 521 8.15 -23.73 18.16
CA ILE A 521 7.90 -23.17 19.49
C ILE A 521 8.09 -24.28 20.51
N TYR A 522 8.90 -24.03 21.53
CA TYR A 522 9.14 -24.95 22.64
C TYR A 522 8.51 -24.40 23.93
N ILE A 523 7.72 -25.22 24.61
CA ILE A 523 7.07 -24.88 25.88
C ILE A 523 7.40 -25.97 26.89
N GLY A 524 7.99 -25.60 28.04
CA GLY A 524 8.41 -26.61 29.01
C GLY A 524 8.93 -26.06 30.32
N PRO A 525 9.55 -26.90 31.16
CA PRO A 525 10.12 -26.50 32.42
C PRO A 525 11.29 -25.53 32.25
N ALA A 526 11.68 -24.89 33.34
CA ALA A 526 12.76 -23.91 33.38
C ALA A 526 14.12 -24.45 32.89
N ASP A 527 14.36 -25.71 33.10
CA ASP A 527 15.60 -26.44 32.79
C ASP A 527 15.49 -27.30 31.52
N MET A 528 14.47 -27.05 30.66
CA MET A 528 14.30 -27.80 29.43
C MET A 528 15.57 -27.75 28.56
N MET A 529 15.97 -28.91 28.07
CA MET A 529 17.10 -29.01 27.14
C MET A 529 16.64 -28.79 25.72
N LEU A 530 16.95 -27.60 25.17
CA LEU A 530 16.65 -27.27 23.79
C LEU A 530 17.53 -28.06 22.80
N PRO A 531 17.02 -28.50 21.65
CA PRO A 531 17.81 -29.05 20.57
C PRO A 531 18.91 -28.08 20.11
N GLN A 532 19.84 -28.51 19.27
CA GLN A 532 20.82 -27.61 18.68
C GLN A 532 20.12 -26.64 17.73
N GLY A 533 20.28 -25.33 17.93
CA GLY A 533 19.69 -24.32 17.05
C GLY A 533 20.32 -24.34 15.64
N GLU A 534 21.62 -24.63 15.51
CA GLU A 534 22.30 -24.78 14.22
C GLU A 534 23.15 -26.05 14.20
N ALA A 535 23.30 -26.64 13.02
CA ALA A 535 24.09 -27.84 12.86
C ALA A 535 25.59 -27.59 13.06
N CYS A 536 26.30 -28.55 13.62
CA CYS A 536 27.75 -28.48 13.69
C CYS A 536 28.36 -28.51 12.26
N PHE A 537 29.61 -28.05 12.12
CA PHE A 537 30.30 -27.93 10.83
C PHE A 537 30.19 -29.18 9.96
N PHE A 538 30.37 -30.39 10.53
CA PHE A 538 30.25 -31.65 9.79
C PHE A 538 28.80 -31.95 9.39
N GLY A 539 27.84 -31.60 10.21
CA GLY A 539 26.41 -31.71 9.90
C GLY A 539 26.04 -30.83 8.71
N SER A 540 26.45 -29.55 8.73
CA SER A 540 26.24 -28.59 7.64
C SER A 540 26.97 -29.01 6.37
N ALA A 541 28.23 -29.44 6.45
CA ALA A 541 28.98 -29.96 5.30
C ALA A 541 28.29 -31.17 4.67
N GLY A 542 27.82 -32.13 5.49
CA GLY A 542 27.07 -33.29 5.04
C GLY A 542 25.73 -32.92 4.39
N HIS A 543 25.04 -31.91 4.92
CA HIS A 543 23.81 -31.34 4.36
C HIS A 543 24.06 -30.75 2.96
N TYR A 544 25.04 -29.85 2.80
CA TYR A 544 25.36 -29.23 1.51
C TYR A 544 25.85 -30.26 0.48
N LEU A 545 26.60 -31.28 0.88
CA LEU A 545 27.01 -32.37 -0.01
C LEU A 545 25.82 -33.20 -0.52
N ARG A 546 24.84 -33.49 0.35
CA ARG A 546 23.60 -34.17 -0.06
C ARG A 546 22.76 -33.28 -1.00
N GLN A 547 22.59 -32.02 -0.70
CA GLN A 547 21.86 -31.07 -1.59
C GLN A 547 22.56 -30.96 -2.94
N PHE A 548 23.91 -30.83 -2.97
CA PHE A 548 24.70 -30.80 -4.20
C PHE A 548 24.50 -32.07 -5.01
N PHE A 549 24.53 -33.25 -4.37
CA PHE A 549 24.29 -34.52 -5.06
C PHE A 549 22.89 -34.55 -5.67
N TRP A 550 21.85 -34.17 -4.92
CA TRP A 550 20.47 -34.17 -5.40
C TRP A 550 20.21 -33.13 -6.48
N SER A 551 20.97 -32.04 -6.53
CA SER A 551 20.83 -31.01 -7.59
C SER A 551 21.13 -31.51 -9.01
N PHE A 552 21.83 -32.65 -9.15
CA PHE A 552 22.04 -33.31 -10.44
C PHE A 552 20.84 -34.13 -10.91
N PHE A 553 19.94 -34.49 -10.00
CA PHE A 553 18.80 -35.36 -10.28
C PHE A 553 17.46 -34.66 -10.15
N ARG A 554 17.47 -33.45 -9.61
CA ARG A 554 16.28 -32.63 -9.38
C ARG A 554 16.50 -31.26 -9.98
N ASP A 555 15.54 -30.79 -10.76
CA ASP A 555 15.53 -29.42 -11.27
C ASP A 555 14.87 -28.47 -10.26
N TYR A 556 15.66 -27.71 -9.51
CA TYR A 556 15.20 -26.69 -8.56
C TYR A 556 15.17 -25.28 -9.17
N ALA A 557 15.69 -25.13 -10.41
CA ALA A 557 15.89 -23.82 -11.02
C ALA A 557 14.78 -23.44 -11.99
N SER A 558 14.01 -24.41 -12.47
CA SER A 558 12.87 -24.08 -13.31
C SER A 558 11.84 -23.33 -12.46
N VAL A 559 11.48 -22.12 -12.86
CA VAL A 559 10.16 -21.56 -12.58
C VAL A 559 9.14 -22.53 -13.24
N GLY A 560 9.54 -23.71 -13.55
CA GLY A 560 9.16 -24.76 -14.41
C GLY A 560 7.79 -25.38 -14.17
N ALA A 561 7.52 -26.39 -15.00
CA ALA A 561 6.25 -27.09 -15.15
C ALA A 561 5.48 -27.26 -13.84
N ALA A 562 4.24 -26.79 -13.78
CA ALA A 562 3.25 -27.30 -12.84
C ALA A 562 2.98 -28.76 -13.22
N GLU A 563 3.78 -29.68 -12.67
CA GLU A 563 3.63 -31.12 -12.87
C GLU A 563 2.41 -31.60 -12.05
N GLY A 564 1.32 -31.78 -12.71
CA GLY A 564 0.09 -32.31 -12.08
C GLY A 564 -1.09 -32.41 -13.04
N GLY A 565 -0.98 -31.75 -14.18
CA GLY A 565 -1.93 -31.86 -15.29
C GLY A 565 -1.78 -33.18 -16.02
N GLY A 566 -2.81 -33.59 -16.74
CA GLY A 566 -2.80 -34.73 -17.66
C GLY A 566 -1.72 -34.60 -18.75
N ASP A 567 -1.92 -35.25 -19.86
CA ASP A 567 -0.94 -35.26 -21.00
C ASP A 567 -0.77 -33.89 -21.69
N THR A 568 -1.56 -32.84 -21.33
CA THR A 568 -1.54 -31.51 -21.94
C THR A 568 -0.74 -30.52 -21.10
N THR A 569 0.25 -29.86 -21.71
CA THR A 569 1.05 -28.81 -21.08
C THR A 569 1.07 -27.58 -21.97
N VAL A 570 0.69 -26.39 -21.43
CA VAL A 570 0.74 -25.10 -22.08
C VAL A 570 2.08 -24.42 -21.79
N LYS A 571 2.78 -23.99 -22.82
CA LYS A 571 4.01 -23.21 -22.70
C LYS A 571 3.67 -21.72 -22.60
N ALA A 572 3.96 -21.10 -21.47
CA ALA A 572 3.64 -19.72 -21.19
C ALA A 572 4.92 -18.89 -20.96
N TRP A 573 5.00 -17.72 -21.58
CA TRP A 573 6.08 -16.76 -21.37
C TRP A 573 5.59 -15.49 -20.70
N MET A 574 6.44 -14.93 -19.84
CA MET A 574 6.19 -13.72 -19.09
C MET A 574 7.41 -12.79 -19.08
N ILE A 575 7.19 -11.48 -19.22
CA ILE A 575 8.27 -10.47 -19.27
C ILE A 575 8.39 -9.65 -17.96
N THR A 576 7.59 -9.94 -16.96
CA THR A 576 7.57 -9.22 -15.68
C THR A 576 8.67 -9.70 -14.72
N GLY A 577 8.74 -9.10 -13.53
CA GLY A 577 9.74 -9.45 -12.53
C GLY A 577 9.64 -10.90 -12.03
N ARG A 578 10.76 -11.42 -11.51
CA ARG A 578 10.84 -12.80 -11.01
C ARG A 578 9.81 -13.10 -9.90
N ASP A 579 9.58 -12.13 -9.01
CA ASP A 579 8.63 -12.29 -7.90
C ASP A 579 7.19 -12.43 -8.42
N GLN A 580 6.82 -11.65 -9.43
CA GLN A 580 5.53 -11.76 -10.12
C GLN A 580 5.36 -13.11 -10.81
N ALA A 581 6.40 -13.59 -11.49
CA ALA A 581 6.38 -14.90 -12.14
C ALA A 581 6.24 -16.05 -11.11
N GLN A 582 6.87 -15.93 -9.95
CA GLN A 582 6.73 -16.91 -8.87
C GLN A 582 5.32 -16.92 -8.28
N VAL A 583 4.70 -15.76 -8.05
CA VAL A 583 3.32 -15.65 -7.57
C VAL A 583 2.36 -16.25 -8.62
N LEU A 584 2.50 -15.90 -9.89
CA LEU A 584 1.66 -16.48 -10.95
C LEU A 584 1.82 -18.00 -11.04
N LYS A 585 3.05 -18.50 -11.01
CA LYS A 585 3.31 -19.96 -11.00
C LYS A 585 2.60 -20.63 -9.83
N GLN A 586 2.68 -20.01 -8.65
CA GLN A 586 2.05 -20.57 -7.46
C GLN A 586 0.53 -20.64 -7.62
N LEU A 587 -0.11 -19.59 -8.13
CA LEU A 587 -1.55 -19.58 -8.40
C LEU A 587 -1.95 -20.63 -9.46
N ILE A 588 -1.13 -20.81 -10.50
CA ILE A 588 -1.32 -21.86 -11.50
C ILE A 588 -1.27 -23.24 -10.83
N THR A 589 -0.29 -23.48 -9.98
CA THR A 589 -0.11 -24.77 -9.29
C THR A 589 -1.23 -25.05 -8.28
N ASP A 590 -1.66 -24.03 -7.54
CA ASP A 590 -2.63 -24.19 -6.46
C ASP A 590 -4.09 -24.20 -6.94
N ARG A 591 -4.37 -23.46 -8.04
CA ARG A 591 -5.76 -23.25 -8.50
C ARG A 591 -6.01 -23.78 -9.91
N PHE A 592 -5.28 -23.31 -10.92
CA PHE A 592 -5.55 -23.63 -12.32
C PHE A 592 -5.34 -25.13 -12.64
N THR A 593 -4.14 -25.65 -12.36
CA THR A 593 -3.79 -27.04 -12.69
C THR A 593 -4.69 -28.07 -12.01
N PRO A 594 -5.04 -27.93 -10.71
CA PRO A 594 -6.00 -28.85 -10.06
C PRO A 594 -7.42 -28.75 -10.61
N GLN A 595 -7.87 -27.57 -11.04
CA GLN A 595 -9.23 -27.37 -11.55
C GLN A 595 -9.40 -27.86 -12.99
N GLU A 596 -8.43 -27.52 -13.85
CA GLU A 596 -8.52 -27.76 -15.29
C GLU A 596 -7.81 -29.03 -15.75
N GLY A 597 -6.94 -29.61 -14.91
CA GLY A 597 -6.13 -30.78 -15.28
C GLY A 597 -5.06 -30.46 -16.33
N ILE A 598 -4.73 -29.17 -16.56
CA ILE A 598 -3.78 -28.69 -17.55
C ILE A 598 -2.48 -28.27 -16.85
N GLY A 599 -1.34 -28.79 -17.29
CA GLY A 599 -0.02 -28.36 -16.86
C GLY A 599 0.39 -27.04 -17.54
N VAL A 600 1.17 -26.21 -16.88
CA VAL A 600 1.71 -24.96 -17.45
C VAL A 600 3.21 -24.88 -17.21
N SER A 601 3.98 -24.71 -18.29
CA SER A 601 5.42 -24.41 -18.23
C SER A 601 5.60 -22.88 -18.34
N LEU A 602 5.84 -22.22 -17.21
CA LEU A 602 6.02 -20.77 -17.15
C LEU A 602 7.51 -20.42 -17.23
N GLU A 603 7.88 -19.63 -18.25
CA GLU A 603 9.24 -19.15 -18.47
C GLU A 603 9.31 -17.62 -18.40
N LEU A 604 10.32 -17.11 -17.70
CA LEU A 604 10.61 -15.67 -17.64
C LEU A 604 11.59 -15.31 -18.77
N VAL A 605 11.18 -14.41 -19.65
CA VAL A 605 11.94 -14.02 -20.83
C VAL A 605 12.09 -12.50 -20.94
N SER A 606 13.04 -12.04 -21.78
CA SER A 606 13.08 -10.64 -22.19
C SER A 606 12.09 -10.38 -23.33
N ALA A 607 11.54 -9.16 -23.43
CA ALA A 607 10.60 -8.79 -24.48
C ALA A 607 11.16 -9.02 -25.90
N ASP A 608 12.46 -8.83 -26.09
CA ASP A 608 13.14 -9.00 -27.37
C ASP A 608 13.29 -10.47 -27.81
N ALA A 609 13.06 -11.43 -26.90
CA ALA A 609 13.20 -12.85 -27.19
C ALA A 609 12.04 -13.42 -28.03
N LEU A 610 10.87 -12.79 -28.00
CA LEU A 610 9.65 -13.34 -28.60
C LEU A 610 9.76 -13.46 -30.13
N LEU A 611 10.14 -12.39 -30.83
CA LEU A 611 10.17 -12.39 -32.28
C LEU A 611 11.20 -13.40 -32.87
N PRO A 612 12.45 -13.48 -32.39
CA PRO A 612 13.38 -14.53 -32.79
C PRO A 612 12.87 -15.95 -32.53
N ALA A 613 12.21 -16.18 -31.41
CA ALA A 613 11.66 -17.49 -31.04
C ALA A 613 10.50 -17.90 -31.94
N LEU A 614 9.62 -16.95 -32.29
CA LEU A 614 8.53 -17.21 -33.27
C LEU A 614 9.10 -17.55 -34.64
N MET A 615 10.18 -16.87 -35.07
CA MET A 615 10.86 -17.20 -36.34
C MET A 615 11.55 -18.56 -36.35
N ALA A 616 11.95 -19.06 -35.17
CA ALA A 616 12.60 -20.36 -34.97
C ALA A 616 11.60 -21.48 -34.63
N ASP A 617 10.29 -21.20 -34.59
CA ASP A 617 9.22 -22.12 -34.17
C ASP A 617 9.43 -22.73 -32.77
N THR A 618 10.00 -21.91 -31.84
CA THR A 618 10.28 -22.27 -30.46
C THR A 618 9.55 -21.37 -29.45
N GLY A 619 8.60 -20.57 -29.94
CA GLY A 619 7.81 -19.62 -29.15
C GLY A 619 6.90 -20.30 -28.12
N PRO A 620 6.24 -19.50 -27.25
CA PRO A 620 5.24 -19.97 -26.31
C PRO A 620 3.90 -20.26 -26.97
N ASP A 621 2.96 -20.86 -26.22
CA ASP A 621 1.54 -20.92 -26.58
C ASP A 621 0.81 -19.63 -26.14
N VAL A 622 1.18 -19.13 -24.94
CA VAL A 622 0.59 -17.91 -24.32
C VAL A 622 1.71 -16.96 -23.91
N PHE A 623 1.50 -15.66 -24.15
CA PHE A 623 2.43 -14.61 -23.75
C PHE A 623 1.74 -13.58 -22.85
N PHE A 624 2.24 -13.45 -21.61
CA PHE A 624 1.76 -12.51 -20.59
C PHE A 624 2.52 -11.19 -20.63
N GLY A 625 1.83 -10.08 -20.35
CA GLY A 625 2.43 -8.76 -20.23
C GLY A 625 2.80 -8.12 -21.56
N MET A 626 2.19 -8.53 -22.66
CA MET A 626 2.49 -7.93 -23.97
C MET A 626 2.12 -6.45 -23.99
N GLY A 627 3.06 -5.59 -24.36
CA GLY A 627 2.82 -4.15 -24.50
C GLY A 627 1.77 -3.84 -25.57
N GLN A 628 1.09 -2.72 -25.42
CA GLN A 628 -0.11 -2.33 -26.19
C GLN A 628 0.02 -2.48 -27.71
N SER A 629 1.15 -2.10 -28.30
CA SER A 629 1.37 -2.18 -29.75
C SER A 629 1.67 -3.59 -30.26
N GLY A 630 2.12 -4.50 -29.39
CA GLY A 630 2.55 -5.85 -29.74
C GLY A 630 1.47 -6.70 -30.39
N PRO A 631 0.24 -6.78 -29.86
CA PRO A 631 -0.81 -7.60 -30.43
C PRO A 631 -1.15 -7.27 -31.87
N VAL A 632 -1.29 -6.00 -32.23
CA VAL A 632 -1.59 -5.58 -33.61
C VAL A 632 -0.41 -5.88 -34.56
N ASP A 633 0.82 -5.59 -34.14
CA ASP A 633 2.02 -5.84 -34.98
C ASP A 633 2.25 -7.34 -35.23
N LEU A 634 2.03 -8.20 -34.20
CA LEU A 634 2.14 -9.65 -34.38
C LEU A 634 0.95 -10.26 -35.10
N ALA A 635 -0.27 -9.73 -34.96
CA ALA A 635 -1.45 -10.16 -35.71
C ALA A 635 -1.30 -9.88 -37.19
N LEU A 636 -0.73 -8.73 -37.56
CA LEU A 636 -0.39 -8.39 -38.95
C LEU A 636 0.55 -9.42 -39.60
N ARG A 637 1.42 -10.03 -38.81
CA ARG A 637 2.38 -11.07 -39.21
C ARG A 637 1.78 -12.48 -39.19
N GLY A 638 0.50 -12.62 -38.77
CA GLY A 638 -0.17 -13.92 -38.63
C GLY A 638 0.34 -14.75 -37.42
N ALA A 639 1.06 -14.11 -36.51
CA ALA A 639 1.67 -14.80 -35.35
C ALA A 639 0.70 -15.00 -34.16
N LEU A 640 -0.45 -14.33 -34.15
CA LEU A 640 -1.48 -14.44 -33.10
C LEU A 640 -2.77 -15.09 -33.62
N THR A 641 -3.47 -15.71 -32.71
CA THR A 641 -4.83 -16.27 -32.92
C THR A 641 -5.86 -15.18 -32.69
N ASP A 642 -6.85 -15.07 -33.56
CA ASP A 642 -8.02 -14.24 -33.34
C ASP A 642 -8.87 -14.86 -32.21
N LEU A 643 -9.10 -14.09 -31.15
CA LEU A 643 -9.83 -14.55 -29.97
C LEU A 643 -11.35 -14.52 -30.15
N THR A 644 -11.85 -13.77 -31.15
CA THR A 644 -13.32 -13.58 -31.36
C THR A 644 -14.04 -14.86 -31.69
N ASP A 645 -13.35 -15.83 -32.32
CA ASP A 645 -13.90 -17.12 -32.71
C ASP A 645 -13.84 -18.16 -31.56
N LEU A 646 -13.21 -17.83 -30.41
CA LEU A 646 -13.03 -18.77 -29.31
C LEU A 646 -14.27 -18.84 -28.40
N PRO A 647 -14.56 -20.02 -27.81
CA PRO A 647 -15.76 -20.22 -26.99
C PRO A 647 -15.82 -19.23 -25.82
N GLY A 648 -16.96 -18.56 -25.61
CA GLY A 648 -17.18 -17.65 -24.51
C GLY A 648 -16.42 -16.30 -24.57
N CYS A 649 -15.75 -15.96 -25.67
CA CYS A 649 -14.97 -14.73 -25.79
C CYS A 649 -15.77 -13.48 -25.44
N ALA A 650 -17.01 -13.36 -25.87
CA ALA A 650 -17.86 -12.20 -25.55
C ALA A 650 -18.11 -12.04 -24.04
N GLU A 651 -18.28 -13.16 -23.32
CA GLU A 651 -18.42 -13.18 -21.86
C GLU A 651 -17.13 -12.74 -21.18
N VAL A 652 -15.98 -13.27 -21.62
CA VAL A 652 -14.66 -12.86 -21.10
C VAL A 652 -14.41 -11.38 -21.33
N LEU A 653 -14.74 -10.85 -22.51
CA LEU A 653 -14.59 -9.43 -22.81
C LEU A 653 -15.50 -8.53 -21.96
N SER A 654 -16.62 -9.03 -21.45
CA SER A 654 -17.52 -8.26 -20.58
C SER A 654 -16.90 -7.90 -19.21
N ARG A 655 -15.80 -8.55 -18.84
CA ARG A 655 -15.00 -8.24 -17.62
C ARG A 655 -14.28 -6.90 -17.72
N PHE A 656 -14.15 -6.36 -18.93
CA PHE A 656 -13.36 -5.17 -19.25
C PHE A 656 -14.21 -4.07 -19.87
N SER A 657 -13.77 -2.82 -19.74
CA SER A 657 -14.34 -1.75 -20.54
C SER A 657 -13.95 -1.94 -22.02
N ALA A 658 -14.82 -1.54 -22.93
CA ALA A 658 -14.55 -1.63 -24.39
C ALA A 658 -13.27 -0.88 -24.81
N GLU A 659 -12.96 0.23 -24.11
CA GLU A 659 -11.75 1.00 -24.34
C GLU A 659 -10.46 0.25 -23.91
N SER A 660 -10.55 -0.79 -23.06
CA SER A 660 -9.36 -1.57 -22.63
C SER A 660 -8.87 -2.54 -23.71
N TYR A 661 -9.77 -3.14 -24.52
CA TYR A 661 -9.36 -4.07 -25.58
C TYR A 661 -9.37 -3.45 -26.97
N ARG A 662 -9.83 -2.19 -27.14
CA ARG A 662 -9.81 -1.48 -28.42
C ARG A 662 -8.41 -1.39 -29.06
N PRO A 663 -7.30 -1.18 -28.32
CA PRO A 663 -5.96 -1.17 -28.90
C PRO A 663 -5.53 -2.52 -29.49
N PHE A 664 -6.14 -3.62 -29.06
CA PHE A 664 -5.82 -4.99 -29.50
C PHE A 664 -6.67 -5.44 -30.69
N ARG A 665 -7.47 -4.53 -31.25
CA ARG A 665 -8.29 -4.83 -32.42
C ARG A 665 -7.53 -4.58 -33.71
N LEU A 666 -7.62 -5.56 -34.61
CA LEU A 666 -7.22 -5.41 -35.99
C LEU A 666 -8.38 -5.85 -36.86
N ARG A 667 -9.00 -4.91 -37.61
CA ARG A 667 -10.27 -5.11 -38.32
C ARG A 667 -11.37 -5.57 -37.34
N ASP A 668 -11.98 -6.74 -37.58
CA ASP A 668 -13.04 -7.29 -36.72
C ASP A 668 -12.49 -8.20 -35.59
N GLY A 669 -11.21 -8.63 -35.69
CA GLY A 669 -10.58 -9.54 -34.73
C GLY A 669 -10.02 -8.84 -33.52
N ILE A 670 -9.88 -9.61 -32.41
CA ILE A 670 -9.25 -9.22 -31.14
C ILE A 670 -8.11 -10.19 -30.87
N TYR A 671 -6.90 -9.68 -30.57
CA TYR A 671 -5.68 -10.47 -30.53
C TYR A 671 -4.99 -10.50 -29.14
N ALA A 672 -5.60 -9.87 -28.13
CA ALA A 672 -5.18 -10.00 -26.74
C ALA A 672 -6.36 -9.73 -25.79
N LEU A 673 -6.34 -10.34 -24.60
CA LEU A 673 -7.18 -9.92 -23.47
C LEU A 673 -6.42 -8.90 -22.64
N PRO A 674 -7.09 -7.82 -22.16
CA PRO A 674 -6.46 -6.84 -21.29
C PRO A 674 -5.98 -7.46 -19.98
N GLU A 675 -4.80 -7.07 -19.52
CA GLU A 675 -4.18 -7.57 -18.29
C GLU A 675 -4.02 -6.46 -17.25
N THR A 676 -3.31 -5.38 -17.60
CA THR A 676 -3.19 -4.20 -16.75
C THR A 676 -3.68 -2.97 -17.50
N ARG A 677 -4.12 -1.96 -16.75
CA ARG A 677 -4.50 -0.66 -17.30
C ARG A 677 -3.93 0.47 -16.47
N SER A 678 -3.27 1.42 -17.14
CA SER A 678 -2.75 2.63 -16.50
C SER A 678 -3.29 3.89 -17.17
N TYR A 679 -3.46 4.97 -16.37
CA TYR A 679 -4.00 6.25 -16.82
C TYR A 679 -3.60 7.38 -15.87
N TYR A 680 -3.78 8.60 -16.30
CA TYR A 680 -3.45 9.78 -15.49
C TYR A 680 -4.54 10.14 -14.49
N MET A 681 -4.09 10.61 -13.31
CA MET A 681 -4.88 11.29 -12.28
C MET A 681 -4.23 12.63 -11.96
N LEU A 682 -4.97 13.54 -11.34
CA LEU A 682 -4.42 14.73 -10.71
C LEU A 682 -4.12 14.44 -9.25
N PHE A 683 -2.87 14.50 -8.86
CA PHE A 683 -2.41 14.40 -7.47
C PHE A 683 -2.31 15.79 -6.86
N TYR A 684 -2.72 15.96 -5.61
CA TYR A 684 -2.64 17.26 -4.93
C TYR A 684 -2.29 17.11 -3.45
N ARG A 685 -1.60 18.11 -2.88
CA ARG A 685 -1.26 18.21 -1.46
C ARG A 685 -2.34 19.00 -0.74
N LYS A 686 -3.11 18.34 0.12
CA LYS A 686 -4.20 18.92 0.90
C LYS A 686 -3.72 20.06 1.79
N ASP A 687 -2.68 19.82 2.58
CA ASP A 687 -2.06 20.76 3.51
C ASP A 687 -1.61 22.04 2.81
N ILE A 688 -0.88 21.94 1.70
CA ILE A 688 -0.34 23.10 1.00
C ILE A 688 -1.45 23.92 0.32
N LEU A 689 -2.45 23.27 -0.29
CA LEU A 689 -3.55 23.96 -0.92
C LEU A 689 -4.42 24.68 0.11
N GLN A 690 -4.63 24.09 1.28
CA GLN A 690 -5.36 24.69 2.39
C GLN A 690 -4.61 25.91 2.92
N ASP A 691 -3.30 25.81 3.17
CA ASP A 691 -2.45 26.91 3.64
C ASP A 691 -2.47 28.11 2.66
N LEU A 692 -2.51 27.82 1.36
CA LEU A 692 -2.55 28.85 0.32
C LEU A 692 -3.96 29.33 -0.04
N GLY A 693 -5.00 28.73 0.54
CA GLY A 693 -6.40 29.07 0.27
C GLY A 693 -6.85 28.73 -1.15
N ILE A 694 -6.27 27.70 -1.77
CA ILE A 694 -6.63 27.23 -3.12
C ILE A 694 -7.75 26.18 -3.01
N PRO A 695 -8.98 26.48 -3.47
CA PRO A 695 -10.07 25.53 -3.40
C PRO A 695 -9.91 24.42 -4.46
N LEU A 696 -10.33 23.19 -4.14
CA LEU A 696 -10.26 22.05 -5.09
C LEU A 696 -11.03 22.30 -6.39
N SER A 697 -12.07 23.15 -6.36
CA SER A 697 -12.80 23.56 -7.57
C SER A 697 -11.93 24.27 -8.62
N ASP A 698 -10.82 24.89 -8.21
CA ASP A 698 -9.89 25.51 -9.12
C ASP A 698 -8.99 24.48 -9.85
N LEU A 699 -8.96 23.24 -9.38
CA LEU A 699 -8.24 22.13 -10.01
C LEU A 699 -9.10 21.34 -11.01
N ASP A 700 -10.41 21.57 -11.05
CA ASP A 700 -11.35 20.81 -11.88
C ASP A 700 -11.16 21.06 -13.38
N THR A 701 -10.70 22.24 -13.76
CA THR A 701 -10.48 22.62 -15.16
C THR A 701 -9.08 23.19 -15.41
N TRP A 702 -8.59 23.05 -16.64
CA TRP A 702 -7.33 23.68 -17.05
C TRP A 702 -7.34 25.20 -16.88
N ASP A 703 -8.45 25.85 -17.15
CA ASP A 703 -8.57 27.31 -16.96
C ASP A 703 -8.46 27.68 -15.46
N GLY A 704 -9.12 26.92 -14.59
CA GLY A 704 -9.01 27.07 -13.14
C GLY A 704 -7.59 26.88 -12.65
N LEU A 705 -7.00 25.74 -13.01
CA LEU A 705 -5.64 25.38 -12.62
C LEU A 705 -4.60 26.41 -13.08
N LEU A 706 -4.63 26.79 -14.38
CA LEU A 706 -3.60 27.66 -14.97
C LEU A 706 -3.77 29.15 -14.63
N ARG A 707 -5.01 29.64 -14.46
CA ARG A 707 -5.26 31.08 -14.24
C ARG A 707 -5.56 31.46 -12.79
N ARG A 708 -6.02 30.49 -11.96
CA ARG A 708 -6.33 30.76 -10.55
C ARG A 708 -5.32 30.10 -9.61
N ALA A 709 -5.12 28.79 -9.69
CA ALA A 709 -4.23 28.08 -8.77
C ALA A 709 -2.74 28.31 -9.07
N LEU A 710 -2.29 28.18 -10.32
CA LEU A 710 -0.87 28.30 -10.68
C LEU A 710 -0.23 29.65 -10.31
N PRO A 711 -0.85 30.82 -10.51
CA PRO A 711 -0.27 32.09 -10.10
C PRO A 711 -0.04 32.17 -8.59
N VAL A 712 -0.93 31.61 -7.76
CA VAL A 712 -0.77 31.56 -6.31
C VAL A 712 0.42 30.65 -5.95
N LEU A 713 0.50 29.48 -6.59
CA LEU A 713 1.62 28.54 -6.39
C LEU A 713 2.95 29.19 -6.78
N GLN A 714 3.04 29.82 -7.96
CA GLN A 714 4.27 30.42 -8.46
C GLN A 714 4.71 31.63 -7.63
N THR A 715 3.78 32.39 -7.04
CA THR A 715 4.11 33.47 -6.09
C THR A 715 4.81 32.92 -4.85
N ASN A 716 4.56 31.67 -4.48
CA ASN A 716 5.19 30.97 -3.37
C ASN A 716 6.34 30.06 -3.81
N ALA A 717 6.92 30.26 -4.99
CA ALA A 717 7.99 29.45 -5.59
C ALA A 717 7.63 27.97 -5.78
N LEU A 718 6.34 27.65 -5.86
CA LEU A 718 5.80 26.32 -6.14
C LEU A 718 5.37 26.21 -7.59
N ASN A 719 5.19 24.98 -8.09
CA ASN A 719 4.79 24.77 -9.49
C ASN A 719 3.81 23.60 -9.63
N VAL A 720 3.28 23.46 -10.84
CA VAL A 720 2.42 22.34 -11.26
C VAL A 720 3.21 21.40 -12.14
N GLY A 721 3.03 20.07 -11.96
CA GLY A 721 3.64 19.04 -12.78
C GLY A 721 2.69 18.52 -13.85
N VAL A 722 3.12 18.59 -15.12
CA VAL A 722 2.49 17.88 -16.24
C VAL A 722 3.60 17.24 -17.06
N PRO A 723 3.61 15.89 -17.24
CA PRO A 723 4.69 15.24 -17.98
C PRO A 723 4.77 15.69 -19.45
N ALA A 724 5.96 15.96 -19.95
CA ALA A 724 6.20 16.26 -21.36
C ALA A 724 6.21 14.94 -22.15
N ALA A 725 5.04 14.34 -22.35
CA ALA A 725 4.84 13.03 -22.98
C ALA A 725 3.66 13.02 -23.94
N MET A 726 3.65 12.07 -24.87
CA MET A 726 2.57 11.94 -25.86
C MET A 726 1.20 11.72 -25.18
N ASN A 727 1.12 10.92 -24.12
CA ASN A 727 -0.13 10.69 -23.38
C ASN A 727 -0.69 11.98 -22.76
N SER A 728 0.17 12.89 -22.29
CA SER A 728 -0.29 14.20 -21.83
C SER A 728 -0.90 15.02 -22.97
N TYR A 729 -0.28 15.03 -24.15
CA TYR A 729 -0.86 15.66 -25.32
C TYR A 729 -2.19 15.02 -25.74
N LEU A 730 -2.27 13.69 -25.72
CA LEU A 730 -3.51 12.96 -26.09
C LEU A 730 -4.68 13.31 -25.16
N MET A 731 -4.41 13.58 -23.89
CA MET A 731 -5.41 14.08 -22.96
C MET A 731 -6.03 15.40 -23.46
N PHE A 732 -5.20 16.38 -23.85
CA PHE A 732 -5.69 17.62 -24.43
C PHE A 732 -6.38 17.40 -25.77
N LEU A 733 -5.87 16.50 -26.60
CA LEU A 733 -6.46 16.17 -27.90
C LEU A 733 -7.89 15.60 -27.74
N TYR A 734 -8.06 14.64 -26.85
CA TYR A 734 -9.37 14.01 -26.59
C TYR A 734 -10.35 14.98 -25.96
N GLN A 735 -9.89 15.84 -25.06
CA GLN A 735 -10.71 16.89 -24.44
C GLN A 735 -11.16 17.96 -25.46
N GLN A 736 -10.42 18.17 -26.56
CA GLN A 736 -10.84 19.04 -27.68
C GLN A 736 -11.71 18.29 -28.70
N GLY A 737 -12.08 17.04 -28.45
CA GLY A 737 -12.87 16.22 -29.38
C GLY A 737 -12.07 15.68 -30.58
N GLY A 738 -10.73 15.79 -30.55
CA GLY A 738 -9.85 15.29 -31.61
C GLY A 738 -9.51 13.80 -31.45
N ALA A 739 -8.87 13.25 -32.48
CA ALA A 739 -8.37 11.87 -32.51
C ALA A 739 -6.95 11.82 -33.11
N LEU A 740 -6.21 10.74 -32.79
CA LEU A 740 -4.84 10.55 -33.27
C LEU A 740 -4.82 10.15 -34.75
N TYR A 741 -5.76 9.30 -35.15
CA TYR A 741 -5.96 8.81 -36.50
C TYR A 741 -7.39 9.03 -36.95
N ASN A 742 -7.61 8.91 -38.26
CA ASN A 742 -8.96 8.85 -38.83
C ASN A 742 -9.72 7.58 -38.41
N GLY A 743 -11.01 7.49 -38.68
CA GLY A 743 -11.86 6.38 -38.25
C GLY A 743 -11.36 5.00 -38.69
N ASP A 744 -10.71 4.91 -39.83
CA ASP A 744 -10.23 3.65 -40.41
C ASP A 744 -8.77 3.34 -40.07
N LEU A 745 -8.13 4.15 -39.24
CA LEU A 745 -6.72 4.04 -38.82
C LEU A 745 -5.72 4.05 -40.02
N THR A 746 -6.09 4.69 -41.11
CA THR A 746 -5.29 4.73 -42.34
C THR A 746 -4.46 5.99 -42.52
N ALA A 747 -4.80 7.05 -41.75
CA ALA A 747 -4.11 8.34 -41.80
C ALA A 747 -4.10 9.02 -40.41
N SER A 748 -3.08 9.84 -40.17
CA SER A 748 -2.95 10.66 -38.97
C SER A 748 -3.91 11.85 -38.99
N SER A 749 -4.55 12.14 -37.87
CA SER A 749 -5.39 13.33 -37.70
C SER A 749 -4.64 14.48 -36.98
N LEU A 750 -3.33 14.42 -36.83
CA LEU A 750 -2.52 15.47 -36.16
C LEU A 750 -2.57 16.83 -36.89
N GLY A 751 -2.97 16.86 -38.15
CA GLY A 751 -3.19 18.10 -38.94
C GLY A 751 -4.54 18.77 -38.69
N SER A 752 -5.45 18.19 -37.87
CA SER A 752 -6.79 18.71 -37.64
C SER A 752 -6.77 20.01 -36.83
N ALA A 753 -7.90 20.73 -36.81
CA ALA A 753 -8.05 21.95 -36.04
C ALA A 753 -7.98 21.67 -34.51
N GLU A 754 -8.59 20.57 -34.09
CA GLU A 754 -8.62 20.08 -32.71
C GLU A 754 -7.20 19.70 -32.23
N ALA A 755 -6.43 19.03 -33.08
CA ALA A 755 -5.03 18.67 -32.81
C ALA A 755 -4.13 19.92 -32.67
N VAL A 756 -4.33 20.92 -33.51
CA VAL A 756 -3.59 22.20 -33.43
C VAL A 756 -3.98 22.96 -32.17
N ALA A 757 -5.28 23.02 -31.79
CA ALA A 757 -5.74 23.66 -30.59
C ALA A 757 -5.19 22.96 -29.33
N ALA A 758 -5.26 21.64 -29.29
CA ALA A 758 -4.70 20.82 -28.21
C ALA A 758 -3.19 21.02 -28.03
N MET A 759 -2.42 20.98 -29.12
CA MET A 759 -0.97 21.20 -29.07
C MET A 759 -0.62 22.63 -28.70
N SER A 760 -1.41 23.62 -29.12
CA SER A 760 -1.17 25.00 -28.74
C SER A 760 -1.33 25.19 -27.22
N LEU A 761 -2.40 24.64 -26.63
CA LEU A 761 -2.62 24.69 -25.18
C LEU A 761 -1.53 23.87 -24.45
N TYR A 762 -1.25 22.66 -24.89
CA TYR A 762 -0.27 21.80 -24.27
C TYR A 762 1.15 22.40 -24.31
N SER A 763 1.59 22.92 -25.45
CA SER A 763 2.91 23.55 -25.55
C SER A 763 3.03 24.84 -24.72
N SER A 764 1.91 25.61 -24.59
CA SER A 764 1.91 26.83 -23.77
C SER A 764 2.19 26.55 -22.28
N LEU A 765 1.90 25.34 -21.78
CA LEU A 765 2.25 24.96 -20.41
C LEU A 765 3.73 25.20 -20.14
N TYR A 766 4.60 24.90 -21.10
CA TYR A 766 6.05 25.00 -20.98
C TYR A 766 6.61 26.32 -21.46
N THR A 767 6.01 26.92 -22.52
CA THR A 767 6.52 28.14 -23.14
C THR A 767 5.99 29.42 -22.56
N GLU A 768 4.78 29.39 -21.98
CA GLU A 768 4.08 30.59 -21.45
C GLU A 768 3.85 30.48 -19.94
N TYR A 769 3.37 29.32 -19.45
CA TYR A 769 3.06 29.14 -18.02
C TYR A 769 4.27 28.70 -17.18
N GLY A 770 5.42 28.37 -17.80
CA GLY A 770 6.67 28.07 -17.10
C GLY A 770 6.70 26.72 -16.37
N LEU A 771 5.87 25.75 -16.79
CA LEU A 771 5.98 24.39 -16.28
C LEU A 771 7.29 23.75 -16.73
N GLN A 772 7.83 22.85 -15.91
CA GLN A 772 9.09 22.17 -16.20
C GLN A 772 8.87 20.99 -17.13
N LEU A 773 9.75 20.84 -18.13
CA LEU A 773 9.71 19.74 -19.13
C LEU A 773 10.15 18.40 -18.52
N ALA A 774 11.04 18.42 -17.56
CA ALA A 774 11.56 17.23 -16.88
C ALA A 774 11.64 17.51 -15.38
N PHE A 775 11.11 16.62 -14.59
CA PHE A 775 11.09 16.72 -13.14
C PHE A 775 10.98 15.34 -12.49
N ASP A 776 11.49 15.24 -11.28
CA ASP A 776 11.28 14.09 -10.40
C ASP A 776 10.04 14.35 -9.54
N LEU A 777 8.89 13.83 -9.97
CA LEU A 777 7.63 14.10 -9.33
C LEU A 777 7.59 13.61 -7.88
N ALA A 778 8.02 12.36 -7.63
CA ALA A 778 7.91 11.78 -6.30
C ALA A 778 8.64 12.63 -5.25
N ASN A 779 9.86 13.06 -5.54
CA ASN A 779 10.63 13.90 -4.64
C ASN A 779 10.06 15.32 -4.51
N ARG A 780 9.59 15.93 -5.61
CA ARG A 780 9.08 17.32 -5.59
C ARG A 780 7.67 17.42 -4.98
N PHE A 781 6.85 16.41 -5.17
CA PHE A 781 5.54 16.32 -4.54
C PHE A 781 5.71 16.10 -3.02
N ARG A 782 6.60 15.20 -2.64
CA ARG A 782 6.96 14.94 -1.26
C ARG A 782 7.46 16.20 -0.54
N SER A 783 8.43 16.92 -1.11
CA SER A 783 8.97 18.17 -0.54
C SER A 783 7.97 19.32 -0.55
N GLY A 784 6.89 19.21 -1.35
CA GLY A 784 5.89 20.25 -1.54
C GLY A 784 6.26 21.33 -2.58
N GLU A 785 7.38 21.17 -3.33
CA GLU A 785 7.72 22.05 -4.44
C GLU A 785 6.72 22.01 -5.59
N MET A 786 6.11 20.85 -5.78
CA MET A 786 5.16 20.58 -6.85
C MET A 786 3.88 19.96 -6.24
N PRO A 787 3.09 20.76 -5.51
CA PRO A 787 1.96 20.27 -4.72
C PRO A 787 0.76 19.85 -5.55
N VAL A 788 0.77 20.11 -6.86
CA VAL A 788 -0.24 19.67 -7.81
C VAL A 788 0.44 19.08 -9.03
N ALA A 789 0.06 17.87 -9.42
CA ALA A 789 0.64 17.23 -10.61
C ALA A 789 -0.33 16.26 -11.28
N VAL A 790 -0.35 16.25 -12.61
CA VAL A 790 -0.92 15.18 -13.42
C VAL A 790 0.13 14.08 -13.53
N ALA A 791 -0.22 12.86 -13.14
CA ALA A 791 0.70 11.73 -13.16
C ALA A 791 -0.01 10.40 -13.40
N ASP A 792 0.76 9.41 -13.81
CA ASP A 792 0.31 8.03 -13.96
C ASP A 792 -0.07 7.42 -12.61
N LEU A 793 -1.03 6.51 -12.62
CA LEU A 793 -1.52 5.84 -11.41
C LEU A 793 -0.41 5.10 -10.63
N LEU A 794 0.69 4.68 -11.29
CA LEU A 794 1.85 4.12 -10.59
C LEU A 794 2.49 5.09 -9.61
N THR A 795 2.30 6.40 -9.78
CA THR A 795 2.76 7.42 -8.82
C THR A 795 2.12 7.24 -7.44
N TYR A 796 0.89 6.75 -7.36
CA TYR A 796 0.25 6.39 -6.10
C TYR A 796 1.09 5.37 -5.33
N ASN A 797 1.47 4.28 -5.99
CA ASN A 797 2.29 3.22 -5.38
C ASN A 797 3.66 3.76 -4.92
N GLN A 798 4.26 4.64 -5.73
CA GLN A 798 5.51 5.29 -5.37
C GLN A 798 5.37 6.17 -4.13
N LEU A 799 4.36 7.04 -4.07
CA LEU A 799 4.15 7.96 -2.95
C LEU A 799 3.88 7.24 -1.63
N ILE A 800 3.11 6.16 -1.64
CA ILE A 800 2.88 5.35 -0.44
C ILE A 800 4.19 4.81 0.15
N VAL A 801 5.12 4.40 -0.71
CA VAL A 801 6.38 3.78 -0.28
C VAL A 801 7.46 4.82 0.01
N PHE A 802 7.59 5.87 -0.84
CA PHE A 802 8.70 6.81 -0.75
C PHE A 802 8.40 8.06 0.07
N ALA A 803 7.13 8.33 0.40
CA ALA A 803 6.73 9.55 1.08
C ALA A 803 5.75 9.28 2.25
N PRO A 804 6.12 8.42 3.21
CA PRO A 804 5.23 8.04 4.32
C PRO A 804 4.88 9.21 5.23
N GLU A 805 5.78 10.20 5.36
CA GLU A 805 5.61 11.39 6.19
C GLU A 805 4.53 12.35 5.70
N ILE A 806 4.10 12.19 4.43
CA ILE A 806 2.97 12.96 3.89
C ILE A 806 1.70 12.09 3.76
N ARG A 807 1.66 10.94 4.43
CA ARG A 807 0.48 10.08 4.43
C ARG A 807 -0.72 10.84 4.99
N GLY A 808 -1.88 10.76 4.29
CA GLY A 808 -3.07 11.53 4.63
C GLY A 808 -3.07 12.99 4.15
N MET A 809 -1.88 13.58 3.87
CA MET A 809 -1.73 14.98 3.45
C MET A 809 -1.92 15.21 1.94
N TRP A 810 -2.33 14.21 1.18
CA TRP A 810 -2.56 14.31 -0.25
C TRP A 810 -3.77 13.50 -0.69
N GLY A 811 -4.22 13.77 -1.90
CA GLY A 811 -5.33 13.08 -2.51
C GLY A 811 -5.21 13.05 -4.03
N MET A 812 -6.19 12.39 -4.66
CA MET A 812 -6.32 12.32 -6.12
C MET A 812 -7.67 12.88 -6.56
N LEU A 813 -7.67 13.49 -7.74
CA LEU A 813 -8.85 13.93 -8.48
C LEU A 813 -8.77 13.41 -9.90
N PRO A 814 -9.88 13.36 -10.65
CA PRO A 814 -9.82 13.25 -12.10
C PRO A 814 -8.91 14.33 -12.70
N VAL A 815 -8.35 14.05 -13.88
CA VAL A 815 -7.51 15.04 -14.58
C VAL A 815 -8.31 16.32 -14.84
N PRO A 816 -7.68 17.52 -14.86
CA PRO A 816 -8.37 18.76 -15.17
C PRO A 816 -9.04 18.68 -16.52
N GLY A 817 -10.27 19.14 -16.59
CA GLY A 817 -11.08 19.10 -17.81
C GLY A 817 -10.98 20.38 -18.65
N THR A 818 -11.43 20.26 -19.91
CA THR A 818 -11.61 21.39 -20.81
C THR A 818 -13.10 21.72 -20.91
N VAL A 819 -13.46 22.99 -20.67
CA VAL A 819 -14.86 23.46 -20.78
C VAL A 819 -15.25 23.44 -22.26
N GLN A 820 -16.36 22.76 -22.58
CA GLN A 820 -16.90 22.65 -23.92
C GLN A 820 -17.79 23.85 -24.27
N ALA A 821 -18.15 23.99 -25.55
CA ALA A 821 -19.00 25.09 -26.01
C ALA A 821 -20.41 25.09 -25.38
N ASP A 822 -20.90 23.95 -24.97
CA ASP A 822 -22.19 23.76 -24.27
C ASP A 822 -22.10 23.95 -22.75
N GLY A 823 -20.93 24.28 -22.22
CA GLY A 823 -20.68 24.48 -20.78
C GLY A 823 -20.38 23.20 -20.00
N THR A 824 -20.41 22.01 -20.62
CA THR A 824 -19.95 20.76 -20.00
C THR A 824 -18.44 20.75 -19.88
N VAL A 825 -17.91 19.98 -18.94
CA VAL A 825 -16.46 19.80 -18.74
C VAL A 825 -16.05 18.41 -19.23
N SER A 826 -15.11 18.35 -20.15
CA SER A 826 -14.56 17.10 -20.67
C SER A 826 -13.28 16.73 -19.92
N HIS A 827 -13.31 15.65 -19.14
CA HIS A 827 -12.17 15.07 -18.43
C HIS A 827 -11.58 13.86 -19.14
N LEU A 828 -11.76 13.76 -20.46
CA LEU A 828 -11.25 12.65 -21.24
C LEU A 828 -9.73 12.52 -21.10
N ALA A 829 -9.27 11.29 -20.89
CA ALA A 829 -7.84 10.98 -20.75
C ALA A 829 -7.49 9.69 -21.51
N PRO A 830 -6.26 9.55 -22.02
CA PRO A 830 -5.80 8.30 -22.59
C PRO A 830 -5.57 7.26 -21.51
N SER A 831 -5.75 5.99 -21.86
CA SER A 831 -5.28 4.86 -21.06
C SER A 831 -4.35 3.98 -21.86
N THR A 832 -3.36 3.40 -21.19
CA THR A 832 -2.46 2.38 -21.75
C THR A 832 -2.77 1.04 -21.13
N VAL A 833 -2.62 -0.03 -21.89
CA VAL A 833 -2.95 -1.39 -21.47
C VAL A 833 -1.82 -2.35 -21.83
N THR A 834 -1.62 -3.39 -21.02
CA THR A 834 -0.91 -4.59 -21.41
C THR A 834 -1.90 -5.71 -21.65
N GLY A 835 -1.51 -6.72 -22.38
CA GLY A 835 -2.40 -7.82 -22.69
C GLY A 835 -1.74 -9.19 -22.67
N VAL A 836 -2.56 -10.20 -22.52
CA VAL A 836 -2.18 -11.60 -22.69
C VAL A 836 -2.65 -12.08 -24.04
N SER A 837 -1.76 -12.69 -24.82
CA SER A 837 -2.01 -13.10 -26.21
C SER A 837 -1.81 -14.60 -26.43
N LEU A 838 -2.61 -15.16 -27.35
CA LEU A 838 -2.54 -16.54 -27.81
C LEU A 838 -1.77 -16.63 -29.13
N MET A 839 -0.69 -17.42 -29.14
CA MET A 839 0.09 -17.59 -30.36
C MET A 839 -0.67 -18.43 -31.40
N SER A 840 -0.51 -18.13 -32.70
CA SER A 840 -1.10 -18.92 -33.79
C SER A 840 -0.50 -20.33 -33.85
N SER A 841 0.77 -20.48 -33.41
CA SER A 841 1.52 -21.74 -33.35
C SER A 841 1.22 -22.60 -32.10
N ALA A 842 0.33 -22.17 -31.21
CA ALA A 842 -0.02 -22.93 -30.02
C ALA A 842 -0.49 -24.34 -30.39
N GLY A 843 0.09 -25.34 -29.69
CA GLY A 843 -0.20 -26.76 -29.95
C GLY A 843 -1.62 -27.16 -29.51
N ASP A 844 -2.08 -26.66 -28.37
CA ASP A 844 -3.44 -26.84 -27.86
C ASP A 844 -4.04 -25.47 -27.53
N LYS A 845 -4.79 -24.91 -28.51
CA LYS A 845 -5.42 -23.59 -28.39
C LYS A 845 -6.54 -23.56 -27.35
N ASP A 846 -7.24 -24.68 -27.13
CA ASP A 846 -8.30 -24.75 -26.13
C ASP A 846 -7.72 -24.69 -24.72
N ALA A 847 -6.66 -25.45 -24.44
CA ALA A 847 -5.95 -25.40 -23.17
C ALA A 847 -5.33 -24.01 -22.90
N ALA A 848 -4.71 -23.41 -23.93
CA ALA A 848 -4.15 -22.05 -23.85
C ALA A 848 -5.23 -20.98 -23.61
N TRP A 849 -6.39 -21.12 -24.27
CA TRP A 849 -7.53 -20.21 -24.05
C TRP A 849 -8.12 -20.32 -22.64
N ARG A 850 -8.24 -21.53 -22.09
CA ARG A 850 -8.67 -21.74 -20.71
C ARG A 850 -7.70 -21.07 -19.73
N LEU A 851 -6.39 -21.15 -19.97
CA LEU A 851 -5.38 -20.46 -19.13
C LEU A 851 -5.58 -18.95 -19.17
N MET A 852 -5.79 -18.36 -20.38
CA MET A 852 -6.03 -16.93 -20.52
C MET A 852 -7.34 -16.48 -19.86
N THR A 853 -8.41 -17.27 -20.00
CA THR A 853 -9.72 -17.01 -19.38
C THR A 853 -9.62 -17.05 -17.87
N TRP A 854 -8.96 -18.07 -17.32
CA TRP A 854 -8.71 -18.19 -15.88
C TRP A 854 -7.83 -17.04 -15.36
N TRP A 855 -6.78 -16.68 -16.08
CA TRP A 855 -5.88 -15.60 -15.69
C TRP A 855 -6.59 -14.27 -15.58
N THR A 856 -7.45 -13.95 -16.52
CA THR A 856 -8.18 -12.67 -16.56
C THR A 856 -9.45 -12.64 -15.72
N ASP A 857 -9.74 -13.70 -14.99
CA ASP A 857 -10.88 -13.76 -14.06
C ASP A 857 -10.68 -12.84 -12.85
N ALA A 858 -11.80 -12.33 -12.30
CA ALA A 858 -11.76 -11.37 -11.20
C ALA A 858 -11.10 -11.94 -9.95
N ASP A 859 -11.47 -13.17 -9.55
CA ASP A 859 -10.91 -13.82 -8.37
C ASP A 859 -9.42 -14.11 -8.51
N THR A 860 -8.99 -14.52 -9.71
CA THR A 860 -7.57 -14.81 -9.99
C THR A 860 -6.74 -13.53 -9.97
N GLN A 861 -7.22 -12.46 -10.61
CA GLN A 861 -6.54 -11.17 -10.66
C GLN A 861 -6.48 -10.50 -9.28
N THR A 862 -7.55 -10.62 -8.49
CA THR A 862 -7.58 -10.14 -7.10
C THR A 862 -6.58 -10.91 -6.23
N ALA A 863 -6.56 -12.25 -6.33
CA ALA A 863 -5.61 -13.06 -5.59
C ALA A 863 -4.16 -12.75 -5.98
N PHE A 864 -3.88 -12.61 -7.29
CA PHE A 864 -2.55 -12.22 -7.76
C PHE A 864 -2.14 -10.84 -7.23
N GLY A 865 -3.05 -9.86 -7.29
CA GLY A 865 -2.78 -8.50 -6.80
C GLY A 865 -2.43 -8.49 -5.32
N ARG A 866 -3.15 -9.25 -4.49
CA ARG A 866 -2.90 -9.38 -3.05
C ARG A 866 -1.60 -10.11 -2.75
N ASP A 867 -1.36 -11.23 -3.42
CA ASP A 867 -0.15 -12.04 -3.21
C ASP A 867 1.10 -11.25 -3.60
N ILE A 868 1.08 -10.51 -4.71
CA ILE A 868 2.22 -9.69 -5.12
C ILE A 868 2.45 -8.49 -4.20
N GLU A 869 1.39 -7.82 -3.76
CA GLU A 869 1.48 -6.73 -2.78
C GLU A 869 2.02 -7.24 -1.44
N SER A 870 1.62 -8.41 -1.01
CA SER A 870 2.14 -9.06 0.20
C SER A 870 3.64 -9.40 0.10
N VAL A 871 4.08 -9.95 -1.02
CA VAL A 871 5.47 -10.40 -1.21
C VAL A 871 6.43 -9.23 -1.44
N VAL A 872 6.04 -8.28 -2.29
CA VAL A 872 6.90 -7.18 -2.76
C VAL A 872 6.62 -5.88 -1.99
N GLY A 873 5.44 -5.74 -1.40
CA GLY A 873 4.97 -4.54 -0.72
C GLY A 873 4.00 -3.72 -1.58
N SER A 874 3.42 -2.67 -0.98
CA SER A 874 2.42 -1.80 -1.62
C SER A 874 2.90 -1.10 -2.90
N ALA A 875 4.21 -1.02 -3.14
CA ALA A 875 4.78 -0.56 -4.40
C ALA A 875 4.40 -1.43 -5.60
N ALA A 876 4.08 -2.70 -5.36
CA ALA A 876 3.72 -3.67 -6.39
C ALA A 876 2.20 -3.83 -6.57
N ARG A 877 1.40 -2.89 -6.04
CA ARG A 877 -0.05 -2.90 -6.23
C ARG A 877 -0.41 -3.08 -7.70
N TYR A 878 -1.27 -4.07 -7.97
CA TYR A 878 -1.54 -4.52 -9.31
C TYR A 878 -2.73 -3.79 -9.93
N ASN A 879 -2.49 -3.04 -10.99
CA ASN A 879 -3.54 -2.28 -11.69
C ASN A 879 -4.24 -3.16 -12.73
N SER A 880 -5.07 -4.09 -12.28
CA SER A 880 -5.82 -4.98 -13.17
C SER A 880 -6.69 -4.21 -14.16
N ALA A 881 -6.74 -4.68 -15.40
CA ALA A 881 -7.71 -4.19 -16.39
C ALA A 881 -9.13 -4.76 -16.15
N ASN A 882 -9.27 -5.86 -15.41
CA ASN A 882 -10.55 -6.38 -14.94
C ASN A 882 -11.13 -5.41 -13.90
N THR A 883 -12.29 -4.85 -14.17
CA THR A 883 -12.90 -3.79 -13.35
C THR A 883 -13.25 -4.27 -11.94
N ALA A 884 -13.78 -5.48 -11.79
CA ALA A 884 -14.13 -6.04 -10.51
C ALA A 884 -12.89 -6.33 -9.66
N ALA A 885 -11.83 -6.88 -10.27
CA ALA A 885 -10.57 -7.13 -9.58
C ALA A 885 -9.90 -5.83 -9.14
N PHE A 886 -9.90 -4.79 -9.99
CA PHE A 886 -9.35 -3.47 -9.65
C PHE A 886 -10.06 -2.86 -8.44
N ASP A 887 -11.39 -2.94 -8.39
CA ASP A 887 -12.20 -2.39 -7.30
C ASP A 887 -12.03 -3.19 -5.99
N SER A 888 -11.62 -4.45 -6.07
CA SER A 888 -11.36 -5.33 -4.92
C SER A 888 -9.96 -5.18 -4.31
N VAL A 889 -9.05 -4.41 -4.92
CA VAL A 889 -7.76 -4.05 -4.31
C VAL A 889 -8.00 -2.93 -3.30
N GLY A 890 -7.41 -3.04 -2.11
CA GLY A 890 -7.61 -2.15 -0.97
C GLY A 890 -7.34 -0.66 -1.22
N TRP A 891 -8.20 0.00 -2.00
CA TRP A 891 -8.22 1.45 -2.18
C TRP A 891 -8.92 2.10 -0.97
N ASP A 892 -8.46 3.29 -0.59
CA ASP A 892 -9.26 4.19 0.24
C ASP A 892 -10.59 4.51 -0.47
N GLY A 893 -11.72 4.50 0.25
CA GLY A 893 -13.05 4.63 -0.37
C GLY A 893 -13.25 5.92 -1.16
N ASP A 894 -12.72 7.05 -0.68
CA ASP A 894 -12.79 8.33 -1.40
C ASP A 894 -11.91 8.30 -2.66
N MET A 895 -10.73 7.68 -2.57
CA MET A 895 -9.85 7.48 -3.72
C MET A 895 -10.47 6.53 -4.75
N LEU A 896 -11.09 5.44 -4.33
CA LEU A 896 -11.77 4.51 -5.23
C LEU A 896 -12.88 5.22 -6.03
N ALA A 897 -13.70 6.04 -5.37
CA ALA A 897 -14.74 6.82 -6.04
C ALA A 897 -14.16 7.76 -7.12
N ARG A 898 -13.02 8.42 -6.85
CA ARG A 898 -12.31 9.27 -7.84
C ARG A 898 -11.73 8.47 -9.00
N LEU A 899 -11.16 7.30 -8.72
CA LEU A 899 -10.65 6.39 -9.74
C LEU A 899 -11.77 5.85 -10.64
N GLN A 900 -12.90 5.46 -10.06
CA GLN A 900 -14.10 5.03 -10.80
C GLN A 900 -14.64 6.16 -11.69
N GLN A 901 -14.71 7.38 -11.17
CA GLN A 901 -15.12 8.57 -11.92
C GLN A 901 -14.21 8.81 -13.14
N GLN A 902 -12.89 8.76 -12.98
CA GLN A 902 -11.96 8.93 -14.11
C GLN A 902 -12.07 7.79 -15.12
N ARG A 903 -12.33 6.56 -14.67
CA ARG A 903 -12.46 5.39 -15.58
C ARG A 903 -13.58 5.55 -16.61
N GLU A 904 -14.66 6.26 -16.31
CA GLU A 904 -15.73 6.54 -17.26
C GLU A 904 -15.29 7.43 -18.43
N TRP A 905 -14.27 8.26 -18.20
CA TRP A 905 -13.74 9.22 -19.18
C TRP A 905 -12.48 8.74 -19.89
N LEU A 906 -12.08 7.48 -19.71
CA LEU A 906 -10.91 6.95 -20.38
C LEU A 906 -11.21 6.64 -21.85
N ARG A 907 -10.20 6.91 -22.70
CA ARG A 907 -10.19 6.55 -24.11
C ARG A 907 -8.95 5.72 -24.44
N ALA A 908 -9.13 4.75 -25.30
CA ALA A 908 -8.02 3.98 -25.82
C ALA A 908 -7.11 4.86 -26.68
N VAL A 909 -5.83 4.53 -26.68
CA VAL A 909 -4.91 4.97 -27.73
C VAL A 909 -4.93 3.89 -28.83
N PRO A 910 -5.56 4.13 -29.98
CA PRO A 910 -5.68 3.09 -31.02
C PRO A 910 -4.33 2.78 -31.64
N GLU A 911 -4.10 1.52 -31.93
CA GLU A 911 -2.89 1.06 -32.64
C GLU A 911 -3.18 0.87 -34.14
N ALA A 912 -2.51 1.66 -34.96
CA ALA A 912 -2.60 1.59 -36.40
C ALA A 912 -1.46 0.74 -36.96
N PRO A 913 -1.67 -0.01 -38.08
CA PRO A 913 -0.59 -0.71 -38.78
C PRO A 913 0.54 0.26 -39.20
N GLY A 914 1.73 0.11 -38.59
CA GLY A 914 2.84 1.06 -38.80
C GLY A 914 2.82 2.26 -37.82
N GLY A 915 1.88 2.33 -36.88
CA GLY A 915 1.70 3.42 -35.93
C GLY A 915 2.85 3.60 -34.91
N TYR A 916 3.74 2.62 -34.79
CA TYR A 916 4.92 2.72 -33.91
C TYR A 916 5.87 3.89 -34.23
N TYR A 917 5.79 4.47 -35.44
CA TYR A 917 6.50 5.71 -35.80
C TYR A 917 5.80 6.98 -35.32
N THR A 918 4.54 6.92 -34.90
CA THR A 918 3.73 8.10 -34.57
C THR A 918 4.32 8.85 -33.39
N SER A 919 4.68 8.16 -32.29
CA SER A 919 5.30 8.77 -31.12
C SER A 919 6.58 9.51 -31.47
N ARG A 920 7.41 8.95 -32.34
CA ARG A 920 8.68 9.56 -32.77
C ARG A 920 8.46 10.86 -33.57
N HIS A 921 7.51 10.89 -34.49
CA HIS A 921 7.21 12.09 -35.28
C HIS A 921 6.50 13.15 -34.44
N TYR A 922 5.65 12.73 -33.53
CA TYR A 922 5.08 13.58 -32.49
C TYR A 922 6.19 14.26 -31.65
N ASP A 923 7.15 13.51 -31.15
CA ASP A 923 8.27 14.04 -30.36
C ASP A 923 9.09 15.06 -31.15
N PHE A 924 9.32 14.83 -32.45
CA PHE A 924 10.02 15.80 -33.30
C PHE A 924 9.21 17.09 -33.44
N ALA A 925 7.89 17.00 -33.63
CA ALA A 925 7.02 18.16 -33.71
C ALA A 925 7.00 18.93 -32.39
N PHE A 926 6.79 18.25 -31.27
CA PHE A 926 6.78 18.82 -29.94
C PHE A 926 8.10 19.57 -29.64
N ARG A 927 9.23 18.91 -29.86
CA ARG A 927 10.56 19.55 -29.66
C ARG A 927 10.76 20.76 -30.58
N ALA A 928 10.32 20.69 -31.81
CA ALA A 928 10.41 21.81 -32.74
C ALA A 928 9.57 23.01 -32.28
N ILE A 929 8.41 22.76 -31.68
CA ILE A 929 7.53 23.79 -31.13
C ILE A 929 8.16 24.38 -29.86
N VAL A 930 8.48 23.55 -28.87
CA VAL A 930 8.86 24.00 -27.53
C VAL A 930 10.29 24.56 -27.48
N TYR A 931 11.25 23.90 -28.13
CA TYR A 931 12.66 24.32 -28.06
C TYR A 931 13.10 25.28 -29.19
N GLN A 932 12.43 25.21 -30.36
CA GLN A 932 12.81 26.02 -31.51
C GLN A 932 11.80 27.14 -31.85
N GLY A 933 10.65 27.20 -31.13
CA GLY A 933 9.62 28.19 -31.36
C GLY A 933 8.93 28.06 -32.73
N LYS A 934 8.93 26.86 -33.34
CA LYS A 934 8.28 26.64 -34.66
C LYS A 934 6.76 26.73 -34.52
N ASN A 935 6.13 27.12 -35.63
CA ASN A 935 4.68 27.21 -35.70
C ASN A 935 4.03 25.84 -35.50
N VAL A 936 3.06 25.76 -34.57
CA VAL A 936 2.35 24.56 -34.18
C VAL A 936 1.71 23.85 -35.36
N ARG A 937 0.92 24.58 -36.16
CA ARG A 937 0.19 24.01 -37.33
C ARG A 937 1.14 23.42 -38.35
N VAL A 938 2.26 24.09 -38.63
CA VAL A 938 3.26 23.62 -39.57
C VAL A 938 3.95 22.36 -39.09
N SER A 939 4.39 22.37 -37.82
CA SER A 939 5.07 21.22 -37.19
C SER A 939 4.19 19.96 -37.12
N LEU A 940 2.91 20.13 -36.78
CA LEU A 940 1.96 19.01 -36.75
C LEU A 940 1.61 18.48 -38.13
N ARG A 941 1.46 19.36 -39.14
CA ARG A 941 1.23 18.93 -40.52
C ARG A 941 2.42 18.11 -41.03
N ASP A 942 3.65 18.61 -40.85
CA ASP A 942 4.85 17.91 -41.27
C ASP A 942 5.02 16.54 -40.57
N ALA A 943 4.61 16.45 -39.32
CA ALA A 943 4.54 15.19 -38.56
C ALA A 943 3.47 14.26 -39.15
N ALA A 944 2.26 14.76 -39.40
CA ALA A 944 1.16 13.99 -40.00
C ALA A 944 1.55 13.42 -41.38
N GLU A 945 2.15 14.23 -42.25
CA GLU A 945 2.63 13.78 -43.58
C GLU A 945 3.67 12.66 -43.44
N SER A 946 4.56 12.75 -42.45
CA SER A 946 5.59 11.74 -42.20
C SER A 946 4.97 10.44 -41.68
N ILE A 947 4.01 10.53 -40.73
CA ILE A 947 3.25 9.40 -40.20
C ILE A 947 2.47 8.72 -41.33
N ASP A 948 1.73 9.47 -42.13
CA ASP A 948 0.94 8.95 -43.23
C ASP A 948 1.78 8.19 -44.29
N LYS A 949 3.00 8.66 -44.50
CA LYS A 949 3.95 7.95 -45.37
C LYS A 949 4.32 6.58 -44.85
N GLU A 950 4.58 6.48 -43.51
CA GLU A 950 4.92 5.19 -42.88
C GLU A 950 3.71 4.27 -42.78
N LEU A 951 2.52 4.80 -42.44
CA LEU A 951 1.27 4.04 -42.41
C LEU A 951 1.00 3.42 -43.81
N ARG A 952 1.02 4.22 -44.88
CA ARG A 952 0.82 3.72 -46.26
C ARG A 952 1.84 2.67 -46.66
N LYS A 953 3.12 2.86 -46.26
CA LYS A 953 4.16 1.87 -46.54
C LYS A 953 3.86 0.53 -45.87
N LYS A 954 3.42 0.54 -44.60
CA LYS A 954 3.08 -0.68 -43.87
C LYS A 954 1.77 -1.31 -44.35
N GLN A 955 0.79 -0.51 -44.69
CA GLN A 955 -0.45 -1.00 -45.30
C GLN A 955 -0.18 -1.73 -46.60
N ALA A 956 0.68 -1.16 -47.49
CA ALA A 956 1.09 -1.82 -48.72
C ALA A 956 1.93 -3.09 -48.48
N GLU A 957 2.81 -3.10 -47.45
CA GLU A 957 3.62 -4.27 -47.06
C GLU A 957 2.75 -5.46 -46.61
N PHE A 958 1.65 -5.17 -45.88
CA PHE A 958 0.75 -6.20 -45.35
C PHE A 958 -0.54 -6.39 -46.18
N GLY A 959 -0.69 -5.74 -47.34
CA GLY A 959 -1.86 -5.85 -48.20
C GLY A 959 -3.15 -5.37 -47.52
N ILE A 960 -3.05 -4.33 -46.68
CA ILE A 960 -4.18 -3.68 -46.05
C ILE A 960 -4.56 -2.47 -46.90
N GLU A 961 -5.54 -2.63 -47.79
CA GLU A 961 -6.13 -1.53 -48.58
C GLU A 961 -7.41 -0.99 -47.90
#